data_2958524698a3e04ebb4c0d2be3dd191e
#
_entry.id   2958524698a3e04ebb4c0d2be3dd191e
#
_cell.length_a   1.000
_cell.length_b   1.000
_cell.length_c   1.000
_cell.angle_alpha   90.00
_cell.angle_beta   90.00
_cell.angle_gamma   90.00
#
_symmetry.space_group_name_H-M   'P 1'
#
loop_
_entity.id
_entity.type
_entity.pdbx_description
1 polymer ?
#
loop_
_entity_poly.entity_id
_entity_poly.type
_entity_poly.pdbx_seq_one_letter_code
_entity_poly.pdbx_strand_id
1 'polypeptide(L)'
;MTNLKRTPMILALMAALSPCLLPAAAQAVDANTVLRLHKITVRAKKNPSLRLIGLGEGLSDKDIFKSTQTAASIDRAQIRAAGPLAGGAQIAEEAPGINVYGYSGAGTGRYEIVSRGIKVGWSSVNGDVERNGLTILFDGIPMMNMAAHNGGWDSNEIPIAALIQNVNVIYGTGNPLTRWYDSLGGTIDFIPVQPRAHAGGFLGVMFGSNSSYGVNGVVRTGIHDGWTGVLGYGYQYNHTFRTGTFNAPSHASAFFAKATKLFGAGSLSFGAYVNRATEYRPNFIPLTPIAGVTTQGLNATAPLYSQPTSGYYYSLPESIWFKRLKVNSEILYAKLRVHLSRNLTLHDTAWYRHGYREHYRIVNYIPNNQNNSEFYNPYTNTYGNKAYLEWALPDNVLDFGGWIAREVYNTKYAGYNQAFGTSPTYPLFYNSDFIYSTFLDAFAQDRVRLGRRLNLTPGLSLIQFRTRTFDNAAADFPNAPANAQNLTATPNVSKQFTELEPSLGARYVLDRSTALYGNYSITYQNPTDNAFGAYVSTPIDLGTLKPIRSTDGELGVKFLFPRFGWFGRFSLNANYFQTKIAHETISTYLTNINEIKFAFASAKLHGFTVDASARPNYDWHFYSSMTYLRGHYLSFIPAGSSTNYAGYPISNSPRLTATVGAVYKFEVGGLRYRLAGQDQYVGSRYLFSNIIGGPTYQTMPSYNIVNAALGTRLGLGSAGSLSLSVGIDNLFDTQYDPTAYITSGGYFGGNSTGAILVDPGAPRQYYFLGTWHF
;
A
#
# COMPACT_ATOMS: atom_id res chain seq x y z
N MET A 1 21.22 -25.64 -5.80
CA MET A 1 21.68 -25.97 -4.42
C MET A 1 22.42 -24.79 -3.80
N THR A 2 21.74 -23.70 -3.48
CA THR A 2 22.35 -22.53 -2.79
C THR A 2 21.37 -21.80 -1.86
N ASN A 3 20.36 -22.51 -1.31
CA ASN A 3 19.36 -21.91 -0.44
C ASN A 3 19.53 -22.17 1.07
N LEU A 4 20.71 -22.64 1.51
CA LEU A 4 20.89 -23.09 2.91
C LEU A 4 21.81 -22.22 3.76
N LYS A 5 22.26 -21.03 3.30
CA LYS A 5 23.18 -20.18 4.09
C LYS A 5 22.55 -18.94 4.75
N ARG A 6 21.24 -18.71 4.65
CA ARG A 6 20.58 -17.50 5.19
C ARG A 6 19.73 -17.72 6.45
N THR A 7 19.54 -18.95 6.88
CA THR A 7 18.76 -19.30 8.06
C THR A 7 19.39 -18.99 9.43
N PRO A 8 20.72 -18.87 9.62
CA PRO A 8 21.28 -18.73 10.95
C PRO A 8 21.08 -17.36 11.60
N MET A 9 20.84 -16.28 10.85
CA MET A 9 20.70 -14.94 11.45
C MET A 9 19.32 -14.71 12.10
N ILE A 10 18.25 -15.28 11.52
CA ILE A 10 16.90 -15.22 12.09
C ILE A 10 16.82 -16.12 13.35
N LEU A 11 17.46 -17.30 13.30
CA LEU A 11 17.58 -18.17 14.48
C LEU A 11 18.42 -17.55 15.60
N ALA A 12 19.49 -16.81 15.27
CA ALA A 12 20.30 -16.13 16.27
C ALA A 12 19.54 -14.98 16.98
N LEU A 13 18.67 -14.27 16.26
CA LEU A 13 17.79 -13.26 16.87
C LEU A 13 16.70 -13.90 17.73
N MET A 14 16.14 -15.05 17.32
CA MET A 14 15.19 -15.83 18.14
C MET A 14 15.86 -16.49 19.34
N ALA A 15 17.10 -16.94 19.24
CA ALA A 15 17.86 -17.49 20.36
C ALA A 15 18.24 -16.44 21.42
N ALA A 16 18.47 -15.19 21.01
CA ALA A 16 18.74 -14.09 21.94
C ALA A 16 17.51 -13.65 22.74
N LEU A 17 16.29 -13.99 22.28
CA LEU A 17 15.02 -13.71 22.98
C LEU A 17 14.52 -14.88 23.84
N SER A 18 15.12 -16.06 23.72
CA SER A 18 14.71 -17.28 24.45
C SER A 18 14.82 -17.25 25.98
N PRO A 19 15.74 -16.50 26.62
CA PRO A 19 15.81 -16.47 28.08
C PRO A 19 14.67 -15.71 28.77
N CYS A 20 13.88 -14.92 28.04
CA CYS A 20 12.82 -14.07 28.63
C CYS A 20 11.43 -14.71 28.65
N LEU A 21 11.27 -15.94 28.16
CA LEU A 21 9.97 -16.61 27.99
C LEU A 21 9.68 -17.75 28.97
N LEU A 22 10.55 -17.99 29.97
CA LEU A 22 10.22 -18.93 31.03
C LEU A 22 9.33 -18.24 32.08
N PRO A 23 8.16 -18.79 32.45
CA PRO A 23 7.34 -18.23 33.49
C PRO A 23 8.06 -18.39 34.83
N ALA A 24 8.54 -17.28 35.42
CA ALA A 24 8.92 -17.25 36.80
C ALA A 24 7.67 -17.53 37.64
N ALA A 25 7.73 -18.58 38.44
CA ALA A 25 6.70 -18.90 39.42
C ALA A 25 6.40 -17.65 40.26
N ALA A 26 5.13 -17.26 40.32
CA ALA A 26 4.66 -16.12 41.08
C ALA A 26 4.94 -16.37 42.57
N GLN A 27 6.03 -15.79 43.06
CA GLN A 27 6.13 -15.51 44.51
C GLN A 27 5.34 -14.24 44.79
N ALA A 28 4.37 -14.35 45.66
CA ALA A 28 3.59 -13.23 46.18
C ALA A 28 4.52 -12.18 46.78
N VAL A 29 4.71 -11.08 46.07
CA VAL A 29 5.40 -9.91 46.59
C VAL A 29 4.37 -9.04 47.30
N ASP A 30 4.68 -8.76 48.57
CA ASP A 30 3.92 -7.97 49.52
C ASP A 30 3.38 -6.65 48.90
N ALA A 31 2.09 -6.40 49.06
CA ALA A 31 1.30 -5.37 48.40
C ALA A 31 1.65 -3.91 48.81
N ASN A 32 2.72 -3.69 49.57
CA ASN A 32 3.06 -2.38 50.16
C ASN A 32 4.34 -1.72 49.63
N THR A 33 4.99 -2.27 48.62
CA THR A 33 6.12 -1.59 47.99
C THR A 33 5.64 -0.79 46.76
N VAL A 34 5.05 0.37 47.01
CA VAL A 34 4.83 1.38 45.98
C VAL A 34 6.21 1.89 45.53
N LEU A 35 6.76 1.28 44.51
CA LEU A 35 7.86 1.86 43.75
C LEU A 35 7.34 3.18 43.12
N ARG A 36 7.57 4.28 43.83
CA ARG A 36 7.45 5.64 43.26
C ARG A 36 8.52 5.75 42.20
N LEU A 37 8.18 5.34 40.98
CA LEU A 37 8.90 5.79 39.79
C LEU A 37 8.96 7.31 39.89
N HIS A 38 10.14 7.86 40.10
CA HIS A 38 10.36 9.29 39.95
C HIS A 38 9.83 9.66 38.58
N LYS A 39 8.80 10.50 38.58
CA LYS A 39 8.20 11.05 37.37
C LYS A 39 9.32 11.83 36.70
N ILE A 40 10.05 11.19 35.75
CA ILE A 40 11.00 11.87 34.90
C ILE A 40 10.17 12.74 34.00
N THR A 41 9.80 13.90 34.52
CA THR A 41 9.15 14.94 33.74
C THR A 41 10.27 15.63 32.97
N VAL A 42 10.65 15.05 31.84
CA VAL A 42 11.43 15.79 30.84
C VAL A 42 10.50 16.90 30.32
N ARG A 43 10.48 18.01 31.03
CA ARG A 43 9.89 19.26 30.58
C ARG A 43 10.86 19.92 29.60
N ALA A 44 11.09 19.32 28.43
CA ALA A 44 11.31 20.14 27.27
C ALA A 44 9.98 20.90 27.10
N LYS A 45 10.01 22.24 27.13
CA LYS A 45 8.89 23.08 26.70
C LYS A 45 8.77 22.89 25.18
N LYS A 46 8.38 21.70 24.74
CA LYS A 46 7.96 21.48 23.36
C LYS A 46 6.76 22.36 23.17
N ASN A 47 6.89 23.39 22.33
CA ASN A 47 5.77 24.24 21.99
C ASN A 47 4.74 23.33 21.29
N PRO A 48 3.59 22.99 21.89
CA PRO A 48 2.67 22.00 21.35
C PRO A 48 2.03 22.43 20.01
N SER A 49 2.23 23.68 19.59
CA SER A 49 1.75 24.20 18.30
C SER A 49 2.66 23.83 17.12
N LEU A 50 3.87 23.33 17.35
CA LEU A 50 4.88 23.05 16.32
C LEU A 50 5.12 21.54 16.10
N ARG A 51 4.20 20.69 16.51
CA ARG A 51 4.34 19.24 16.29
C ARG A 51 4.17 18.89 14.81
N LEU A 52 5.13 18.18 14.24
CA LEU A 52 5.01 17.55 12.91
C LEU A 52 4.27 16.23 12.99
N ILE A 53 3.77 15.83 11.81
CA ILE A 53 3.39 14.45 11.55
C ILE A 53 4.66 13.60 11.64
N GLY A 54 4.74 12.71 12.62
CA GLY A 54 5.81 11.72 12.76
C GLY A 54 5.47 10.46 11.96
N LEU A 55 6.44 9.88 11.25
CA LEU A 55 6.31 8.56 10.65
C LEU A 55 6.49 7.47 11.71
N GLY A 56 5.76 6.37 11.59
CA GLY A 56 5.77 5.27 12.57
C GLY A 56 4.99 5.54 13.86
N GLU A 57 4.24 6.64 13.94
CA GLU A 57 3.37 6.98 15.07
C GLU A 57 1.95 7.31 14.57
N GLY A 58 0.91 6.78 15.24
CA GLY A 58 -0.48 7.08 14.90
C GLY A 58 -0.83 8.55 15.12
N LEU A 59 -1.48 9.18 14.15
CA LEU A 59 -1.93 10.56 14.21
C LEU A 59 -3.26 10.68 14.94
N SER A 60 -3.40 11.70 15.76
CA SER A 60 -4.67 12.13 16.32
C SER A 60 -5.28 13.28 15.52
N ASP A 61 -6.61 13.51 15.66
CA ASP A 61 -7.28 14.69 15.07
C ASP A 61 -6.57 16.01 15.44
N LYS A 62 -5.96 16.07 16.63
CA LYS A 62 -5.20 17.22 17.10
C LYS A 62 -3.86 17.39 16.37
N ASP A 63 -3.21 16.29 16.02
CA ASP A 63 -1.98 16.32 15.24
C ASP A 63 -2.29 16.78 13.80
N ILE A 64 -3.36 16.24 13.21
CA ILE A 64 -3.87 16.65 11.89
C ILE A 64 -4.24 18.15 11.91
N PHE A 65 -4.99 18.60 12.90
CA PHE A 65 -5.37 20.02 13.04
C PHE A 65 -4.17 20.96 13.14
N LYS A 66 -3.06 20.50 13.76
CA LYS A 66 -1.84 21.30 13.92
C LYS A 66 -0.87 21.23 12.76
N SER A 67 -1.07 20.32 11.83
CA SER A 67 -0.20 20.14 10.66
C SER A 67 -0.43 21.22 9.61
N THR A 68 0.65 21.60 8.89
CA THR A 68 0.61 22.39 7.66
C THR A 68 0.32 21.55 6.42
N GLN A 69 0.22 20.21 6.56
CA GLN A 69 -0.04 19.27 5.48
C GLN A 69 -1.46 18.72 5.57
N THR A 70 -2.00 18.24 4.45
CA THR A 70 -3.19 17.41 4.42
C THR A 70 -2.82 15.99 4.86
N ALA A 71 -3.54 15.49 5.84
CA ALA A 71 -3.38 14.12 6.31
C ALA A 71 -4.71 13.54 6.80
N ALA A 72 -4.84 12.23 6.72
CA ALA A 72 -5.89 11.45 7.34
C ALA A 72 -5.30 10.36 8.24
N SER A 73 -6.08 9.90 9.19
CA SER A 73 -5.69 8.81 10.09
C SER A 73 -6.84 7.83 10.22
N ILE A 74 -6.59 6.59 9.86
CA ILE A 74 -7.55 5.49 9.94
C ILE A 74 -7.34 4.81 11.29
N ASP A 75 -8.33 4.91 12.15
CA ASP A 75 -8.26 4.35 13.49
C ASP A 75 -8.70 2.87 13.53
N ARG A 76 -8.56 2.25 14.71
CA ARG A 76 -8.98 0.84 14.91
C ARG A 76 -10.46 0.57 14.60
N ALA A 77 -11.33 1.56 14.68
CA ALA A 77 -12.75 1.38 14.39
C ALA A 77 -12.99 1.29 12.87
N GLN A 78 -12.29 2.11 12.09
CA GLN A 78 -12.31 2.08 10.64
C GLN A 78 -11.57 0.83 10.10
N ILE A 79 -10.42 0.43 10.68
CA ILE A 79 -9.75 -0.83 10.33
C ILE A 79 -10.69 -2.03 10.49
N ARG A 80 -11.55 -2.03 11.52
CA ARG A 80 -12.57 -3.09 11.68
C ARG A 80 -13.71 -2.98 10.68
N ALA A 81 -14.02 -1.78 10.19
CA ALA A 81 -15.04 -1.57 9.18
C ALA A 81 -14.60 -2.11 7.80
N ALA A 82 -13.28 -2.09 7.52
CA ALA A 82 -12.72 -2.71 6.32
C ALA A 82 -12.86 -4.25 6.29
N GLY A 83 -13.31 -4.86 7.38
CA GLY A 83 -13.60 -6.30 7.46
C GLY A 83 -12.46 -7.14 8.06
N PRO A 84 -12.76 -8.34 8.55
CA PRO A 84 -11.78 -9.19 9.22
C PRO A 84 -10.80 -9.88 8.28
N LEU A 85 -11.13 -9.96 6.99
CA LEU A 85 -10.26 -10.46 5.92
C LEU A 85 -9.41 -9.37 5.28
N ALA A 86 -9.62 -8.10 5.65
CA ALA A 86 -8.93 -6.98 5.04
C ALA A 86 -7.41 -7.05 5.20
N GLY A 87 -6.71 -6.63 4.17
CA GLY A 87 -5.29 -6.32 4.18
C GLY A 87 -5.04 -4.82 4.13
N GLY A 88 -3.78 -4.43 3.91
CA GLY A 88 -3.37 -3.04 3.87
C GLY A 88 -4.13 -2.20 2.84
N ALA A 89 -4.42 -2.75 1.67
CA ALA A 89 -5.14 -2.02 0.63
C ALA A 89 -6.56 -1.65 1.06
N GLN A 90 -7.35 -2.63 1.53
CA GLN A 90 -8.72 -2.37 1.97
C GLN A 90 -8.78 -1.43 3.19
N ILE A 91 -7.78 -1.51 4.08
CA ILE A 91 -7.69 -0.54 5.18
C ILE A 91 -7.40 0.86 4.65
N ALA A 92 -6.50 1.01 3.68
CA ALA A 92 -6.16 2.32 3.12
C ALA A 92 -7.36 2.98 2.42
N GLU A 93 -8.28 2.19 1.86
CA GLU A 93 -9.51 2.67 1.20
C GLU A 93 -10.45 3.43 2.13
N GLU A 94 -10.33 3.24 3.44
CA GLU A 94 -11.07 4.02 4.44
C GLU A 94 -10.63 5.50 4.51
N ALA A 95 -9.51 5.87 3.88
CA ALA A 95 -9.05 7.26 3.83
C ALA A 95 -9.70 8.03 2.68
N PRO A 96 -9.94 9.35 2.85
CA PRO A 96 -10.54 10.19 1.81
C PRO A 96 -9.77 10.14 0.49
N GLY A 97 -10.46 9.91 -0.63
CA GLY A 97 -9.89 9.94 -1.97
C GLY A 97 -8.92 8.81 -2.29
N ILE A 98 -8.89 7.77 -1.47
CA ILE A 98 -8.25 6.51 -1.79
C ILE A 98 -9.32 5.56 -2.35
N ASN A 99 -8.96 4.87 -3.43
CA ASN A 99 -9.77 3.85 -4.05
C ASN A 99 -8.87 2.65 -4.36
N VAL A 100 -9.45 1.43 -4.31
CA VAL A 100 -8.69 0.20 -4.41
C VAL A 100 -9.28 -0.72 -5.46
N TYR A 101 -8.42 -1.28 -6.30
CA TYR A 101 -8.80 -2.23 -7.34
C TYR A 101 -8.04 -3.54 -7.15
N GLY A 102 -8.71 -4.68 -7.23
CA GLY A 102 -8.03 -5.96 -7.05
C GLY A 102 -8.86 -7.17 -7.37
N TYR A 103 -8.24 -8.34 -7.25
CA TYR A 103 -8.73 -9.62 -7.76
C TYR A 103 -9.42 -10.49 -6.72
N SER A 104 -9.40 -10.09 -5.47
CA SER A 104 -9.89 -10.89 -4.34
C SER A 104 -10.79 -10.06 -3.45
N GLY A 105 -11.63 -10.70 -2.66
CA GLY A 105 -12.37 -10.05 -1.56
C GLY A 105 -11.58 -10.00 -0.24
N ALA A 106 -10.27 -10.30 -0.23
CA ALA A 106 -9.50 -10.48 1.00
C ALA A 106 -8.07 -9.92 0.89
N GLY A 107 -7.43 -9.70 2.01
CA GLY A 107 -6.04 -9.21 2.09
C GLY A 107 -4.98 -10.18 1.57
N THR A 108 -5.36 -11.43 1.26
CA THR A 108 -4.51 -12.37 0.53
C THR A 108 -4.29 -11.95 -0.92
N GLY A 109 -5.21 -11.14 -1.48
CA GLY A 109 -5.20 -10.70 -2.85
C GLY A 109 -4.29 -9.50 -3.11
N ARG A 110 -3.98 -9.31 -4.37
CA ARG A 110 -3.20 -8.20 -4.88
C ARG A 110 -4.10 -7.07 -5.34
N TYR A 111 -3.79 -5.86 -4.90
CA TYR A 111 -4.57 -4.66 -5.18
C TYR A 111 -3.68 -3.51 -5.63
N GLU A 112 -4.23 -2.66 -6.47
CA GLU A 112 -3.73 -1.32 -6.74
C GLU A 112 -4.43 -0.33 -5.83
N ILE A 113 -3.67 0.57 -5.22
CA ILE A 113 -4.17 1.69 -4.44
C ILE A 113 -4.05 2.95 -5.28
N VAL A 114 -5.14 3.70 -5.39
CA VAL A 114 -5.20 4.99 -6.11
C VAL A 114 -5.52 6.08 -5.11
N SER A 115 -4.62 7.03 -4.94
CA SER A 115 -4.81 8.23 -4.12
C SER A 115 -4.83 9.46 -5.02
N ARG A 116 -6.00 10.11 -5.14
CA ARG A 116 -6.16 11.32 -5.98
C ARG A 116 -5.62 11.16 -7.41
N GLY A 117 -5.73 9.94 -7.98
CA GLY A 117 -5.29 9.59 -9.33
C GLY A 117 -3.84 9.14 -9.46
N ILE A 118 -3.05 9.19 -8.40
CA ILE A 118 -1.69 8.64 -8.35
C ILE A 118 -1.74 7.26 -7.71
N LYS A 119 -0.95 6.32 -8.23
CA LYS A 119 -1.14 4.90 -7.98
C LYS A 119 0.07 4.22 -7.38
N VAL A 120 -0.18 3.11 -6.68
CA VAL A 120 0.82 2.15 -6.23
C VAL A 120 0.26 0.73 -6.31
N GLY A 121 1.11 -0.22 -6.67
CA GLY A 121 0.72 -1.61 -6.84
C GLY A 121 0.37 -1.96 -8.28
N TRP A 122 -0.30 -3.09 -8.49
CA TRP A 122 -0.51 -3.66 -9.79
C TRP A 122 -1.95 -4.14 -10.01
N SER A 123 -2.61 -3.65 -11.05
CA SER A 123 -3.97 -4.06 -11.42
C SER A 123 -4.08 -4.86 -12.73
N SER A 124 -3.03 -5.13 -13.45
CA SER A 124 -3.04 -5.70 -14.82
C SER A 124 -3.63 -4.78 -15.88
N VAL A 125 -3.94 -3.55 -15.58
CA VAL A 125 -4.39 -2.56 -16.57
C VAL A 125 -3.21 -1.69 -16.98
N ASN A 126 -3.07 -1.45 -18.27
CA ASN A 126 -2.01 -0.60 -18.80
C ASN A 126 -2.44 0.88 -18.80
N GLY A 127 -1.47 1.78 -18.95
CA GLY A 127 -1.72 3.20 -19.11
C GLY A 127 -2.05 3.96 -17.84
N ASP A 128 -1.73 3.39 -16.71
CA ASP A 128 -1.91 4.05 -15.43
C ASP A 128 -0.87 5.16 -15.24
N VAL A 129 -1.34 6.32 -14.78
CA VAL A 129 -0.46 7.40 -14.33
C VAL A 129 0.25 6.93 -13.08
N GLU A 130 1.55 6.88 -13.13
CA GLU A 130 2.50 6.53 -12.08
C GLU A 130 2.07 5.38 -11.14
N ARG A 131 2.60 4.20 -11.41
CA ARG A 131 2.27 2.99 -10.63
C ARG A 131 2.99 2.89 -9.29
N ASN A 132 4.05 3.64 -9.10
CA ASN A 132 4.87 3.64 -7.88
C ASN A 132 4.93 5.03 -7.24
N GLY A 133 3.91 5.87 -7.48
CA GLY A 133 3.89 7.26 -7.05
C GLY A 133 3.48 7.49 -5.59
N LEU A 134 3.19 6.44 -4.83
CA LEU A 134 2.85 6.51 -3.40
C LEU A 134 3.88 5.72 -2.60
N THR A 135 4.44 6.33 -1.58
CA THR A 135 5.30 5.63 -0.63
C THR A 135 4.46 4.79 0.34
N ILE A 136 4.75 3.51 0.43
CA ILE A 136 4.18 2.60 1.42
C ILE A 136 5.20 2.35 2.52
N LEU A 137 4.80 2.61 3.76
CA LEU A 137 5.62 2.39 4.95
C LEU A 137 4.97 1.36 5.88
N PHE A 138 5.80 0.63 6.59
CA PHE A 138 5.40 -0.20 7.72
C PHE A 138 6.19 0.21 8.96
N ASP A 139 5.52 0.71 9.98
CA ASP A 139 6.14 1.34 11.16
C ASP A 139 7.14 2.46 10.79
N GLY A 140 6.85 3.24 9.73
CA GLY A 140 7.72 4.30 9.20
C GLY A 140 8.93 3.80 8.39
N ILE A 141 8.99 2.51 8.04
CA ILE A 141 10.06 1.92 7.21
C ILE A 141 9.54 1.70 5.79
N PRO A 142 10.27 2.11 4.74
CA PRO A 142 9.81 1.97 3.37
C PRO A 142 9.73 0.51 2.91
N MET A 143 8.64 0.17 2.24
CA MET A 143 8.38 -1.14 1.64
C MET A 143 8.52 -1.13 0.12
N MET A 144 8.76 0.02 -0.49
CA MET A 144 8.85 0.20 -1.94
C MET A 144 10.23 -0.16 -2.48
N ASN A 145 10.29 -0.57 -3.74
CA ASN A 145 11.52 -0.69 -4.51
C ASN A 145 11.84 0.64 -5.21
N MET A 146 13.12 1.00 -5.32
CA MET A 146 13.53 2.31 -5.87
C MET A 146 13.44 2.43 -7.40
N ALA A 147 13.40 1.32 -8.14
CA ALA A 147 13.48 1.36 -9.60
C ALA A 147 12.55 0.38 -10.32
N ALA A 148 11.69 -0.35 -9.61
CA ALA A 148 10.85 -1.37 -10.23
C ALA A 148 9.61 -0.78 -10.91
N HIS A 149 9.33 -1.18 -12.16
CA HIS A 149 8.12 -0.79 -12.87
C HIS A 149 6.92 -1.69 -12.55
N ASN A 150 7.17 -2.94 -12.22
CA ASN A 150 6.13 -3.93 -11.94
C ASN A 150 6.13 -4.30 -10.47
N GLY A 151 5.33 -3.59 -9.69
CA GLY A 151 5.13 -3.94 -8.30
C GLY A 151 6.36 -3.63 -7.46
N GLY A 152 6.69 -2.36 -7.35
CA GLY A 152 7.56 -1.88 -6.31
C GLY A 152 7.06 -2.32 -4.93
N TRP A 153 5.77 -2.58 -4.82
CA TRP A 153 5.09 -3.12 -3.67
C TRP A 153 3.86 -3.93 -4.11
N ASP A 154 3.59 -5.03 -3.44
CA ASP A 154 2.38 -5.82 -3.59
C ASP A 154 1.54 -5.72 -2.31
N SER A 155 0.23 -5.43 -2.43
CA SER A 155 -0.63 -5.14 -1.28
C SER A 155 -0.77 -6.30 -0.30
N ASN A 156 -0.61 -7.53 -0.77
CA ASN A 156 -0.56 -8.73 0.07
C ASN A 156 0.78 -8.89 0.85
N GLU A 157 1.67 -7.91 0.78
CA GLU A 157 2.77 -7.77 1.75
C GLU A 157 2.27 -7.28 3.12
N ILE A 158 1.05 -6.71 3.22
CA ILE A 158 0.38 -6.37 4.48
C ILE A 158 -1.00 -7.06 4.53
N PRO A 159 -1.05 -8.39 4.70
CA PRO A 159 -2.28 -9.14 4.52
C PRO A 159 -3.20 -9.16 5.74
N ILE A 160 -2.71 -8.84 6.95
CA ILE A 160 -3.41 -9.11 8.22
C ILE A 160 -3.78 -7.81 8.94
N ALA A 161 -5.03 -7.37 8.82
CA ALA A 161 -5.57 -6.17 9.47
C ALA A 161 -5.43 -6.18 11.01
N ALA A 162 -5.50 -7.36 11.63
CA ALA A 162 -5.41 -7.50 13.08
C ALA A 162 -4.06 -7.01 13.65
N LEU A 163 -2.97 -7.05 12.84
CA LEU A 163 -1.65 -6.57 13.22
C LEU A 163 -1.47 -5.06 13.05
N ILE A 164 -2.41 -4.35 12.40
CA ILE A 164 -2.34 -2.92 12.16
C ILE A 164 -3.14 -2.19 13.24
N GLN A 165 -2.52 -1.22 13.89
CA GLN A 165 -3.14 -0.41 14.93
C GLN A 165 -3.75 0.88 14.38
N ASN A 166 -3.10 1.49 13.41
CA ASN A 166 -3.49 2.75 12.78
C ASN A 166 -2.87 2.85 11.39
N VAL A 167 -3.45 3.62 10.48
CA VAL A 167 -2.82 3.96 9.21
C VAL A 167 -2.86 5.47 9.04
N ASN A 168 -1.70 6.06 8.74
CA ASN A 168 -1.62 7.48 8.42
C ASN A 168 -1.49 7.64 6.91
N VAL A 169 -2.28 8.54 6.36
CA VAL A 169 -2.19 8.96 4.95
C VAL A 169 -1.77 10.43 4.92
N ILE A 170 -0.63 10.71 4.30
CA ILE A 170 -0.13 12.05 4.06
C ILE A 170 -0.28 12.30 2.57
N TYR A 171 -1.08 13.29 2.19
CA TYR A 171 -1.35 13.61 0.80
C TYR A 171 -0.33 14.60 0.24
N GLY A 172 -0.18 14.58 -1.09
CA GLY A 172 0.80 15.41 -1.78
C GLY A 172 2.25 14.96 -1.54
N THR A 173 3.20 15.69 -2.08
CA THR A 173 4.61 15.30 -2.08
C THR A 173 5.30 15.36 -0.71
N GLY A 174 4.61 15.83 0.32
CA GLY A 174 5.14 15.86 1.68
C GLY A 174 6.21 16.94 1.92
N ASN A 175 6.85 16.87 3.08
CA ASN A 175 8.01 17.69 3.47
C ASN A 175 9.23 16.79 3.72
N PRO A 176 10.45 17.31 3.91
CA PRO A 176 11.66 16.49 4.05
C PRO A 176 11.60 15.38 5.11
N LEU A 177 10.89 15.59 6.23
CA LEU A 177 10.77 14.55 7.26
C LEU A 177 9.82 13.42 6.88
N THR A 178 8.76 13.69 6.12
CA THR A 178 7.72 12.73 5.74
C THR A 178 7.92 12.13 4.35
N ARG A 179 8.87 12.65 3.60
CA ARG A 179 9.17 12.26 2.23
C ARG A 179 10.15 11.08 2.19
N TRP A 180 9.97 10.24 1.19
CA TRP A 180 10.85 9.15 0.79
C TRP A 180 11.06 9.18 -0.73
N TYR A 181 11.75 8.18 -1.31
CA TYR A 181 12.12 8.16 -2.73
C TYR A 181 10.95 8.00 -3.74
N ASP A 182 9.71 7.66 -3.29
CA ASP A 182 8.53 7.46 -4.15
C ASP A 182 7.31 8.26 -3.67
N SER A 183 7.51 9.49 -3.20
CA SER A 183 6.45 10.30 -2.60
C SER A 183 5.80 11.28 -3.60
N LEU A 184 5.57 10.91 -4.86
CA LEU A 184 4.98 11.81 -5.87
C LEU A 184 3.57 12.27 -5.49
N GLY A 185 2.74 11.36 -4.95
CA GLY A 185 1.35 11.61 -4.57
C GLY A 185 1.07 11.48 -3.08
N GLY A 186 2.06 11.08 -2.29
CA GLY A 186 1.91 10.96 -0.84
C GLY A 186 2.53 9.72 -0.24
N THR A 187 2.21 9.53 1.05
CA THR A 187 2.74 8.45 1.87
C THR A 187 1.60 7.77 2.64
N ILE A 188 1.57 6.45 2.62
CA ILE A 188 0.67 5.61 3.43
C ILE A 188 1.54 4.85 4.43
N ASP A 189 1.42 5.16 5.72
CA ASP A 189 2.22 4.56 6.79
C ASP A 189 1.35 3.63 7.65
N PHE A 190 1.55 2.34 7.52
CA PHE A 190 0.88 1.30 8.31
C PHE A 190 1.58 1.13 9.65
N ILE A 191 0.93 1.59 10.70
CA ILE A 191 1.43 1.49 12.06
C ILE A 191 0.99 0.16 12.67
N PRO A 192 1.90 -0.78 12.90
CA PRO A 192 1.56 -2.05 13.54
C PRO A 192 1.18 -1.86 15.02
N VAL A 193 0.69 -2.92 15.61
CA VAL A 193 0.45 -2.98 17.05
C VAL A 193 1.72 -2.62 17.81
N GLN A 194 1.61 -1.69 18.79
CA GLN A 194 2.75 -1.13 19.51
C GLN A 194 2.90 -1.75 20.91
N PRO A 195 4.14 -1.79 21.46
CA PRO A 195 4.37 -2.08 22.89
C PRO A 195 3.57 -1.14 23.79
N ARG A 196 3.19 -1.59 24.99
CA ARG A 196 2.41 -0.83 25.97
C ARG A 196 3.02 -0.97 27.37
N ALA A 197 2.63 -0.05 28.26
CA ALA A 197 3.07 -0.06 29.65
C ALA A 197 2.57 -1.29 30.43
N HIS A 198 1.38 -1.78 30.10
CA HIS A 198 0.76 -2.93 30.75
C HIS A 198 0.83 -4.16 29.85
N ALA A 199 1.07 -5.31 30.45
CA ALA A 199 0.97 -6.62 29.81
C ALA A 199 -0.48 -6.88 29.37
N GLY A 200 -0.66 -7.77 28.38
CA GLY A 200 -1.96 -8.16 27.86
C GLY A 200 -1.92 -8.46 26.38
N GLY A 201 -3.04 -8.83 25.83
CA GLY A 201 -3.09 -9.20 24.42
C GLY A 201 -4.49 -9.50 23.92
N PHE A 202 -4.54 -10.17 22.79
CA PHE A 202 -5.76 -10.74 22.25
C PHE A 202 -5.46 -11.95 21.35
N LEU A 203 -6.44 -12.86 21.28
CA LEU A 203 -6.49 -13.95 20.31
C LEU A 203 -7.81 -13.85 19.55
N GLY A 204 -7.75 -13.95 18.23
CA GLY A 204 -8.91 -13.83 17.35
C GLY A 204 -9.03 -15.01 16.41
N VAL A 205 -10.28 -15.40 16.13
CA VAL A 205 -10.65 -16.36 15.10
C VAL A 205 -11.72 -15.77 14.20
N MET A 206 -11.69 -16.11 12.94
CA MET A 206 -12.60 -15.59 11.92
C MET A 206 -13.02 -16.71 10.97
N PHE A 207 -14.29 -16.66 10.54
CA PHE A 207 -14.87 -17.50 9.52
C PHE A 207 -15.74 -16.65 8.59
N GLY A 208 -15.84 -17.02 7.33
CA GLY A 208 -16.63 -16.24 6.36
C GLY A 208 -16.97 -17.00 5.08
N SER A 209 -17.60 -16.30 4.17
CA SER A 209 -17.92 -16.78 2.82
C SER A 209 -16.68 -17.28 2.10
N ASN A 210 -16.85 -18.04 1.02
CA ASN A 210 -15.78 -18.58 0.18
C ASN A 210 -14.74 -19.38 0.98
N SER A 211 -15.19 -20.22 1.90
CA SER A 211 -14.35 -21.06 2.77
C SER A 211 -13.30 -20.24 3.54
N SER A 212 -13.59 -18.95 3.79
CA SER A 212 -12.66 -18.07 4.46
C SER A 212 -12.54 -18.39 5.94
N TYR A 213 -11.31 -18.45 6.44
CA TYR A 213 -11.02 -18.52 7.86
C TYR A 213 -9.68 -17.85 8.19
N GLY A 214 -9.52 -17.49 9.45
CA GLY A 214 -8.27 -16.91 9.91
C GLY A 214 -8.12 -16.97 11.43
N VAL A 215 -6.86 -16.87 11.85
CA VAL A 215 -6.47 -16.79 13.25
C VAL A 215 -5.47 -15.65 13.39
N ASN A 216 -5.55 -14.92 14.51
CA ASN A 216 -4.59 -13.88 14.81
C ASN A 216 -4.38 -13.74 16.32
N GLY A 217 -3.23 -13.23 16.71
CA GLY A 217 -2.93 -12.99 18.11
C GLY A 217 -1.87 -11.93 18.29
N VAL A 218 -1.98 -11.20 19.39
CA VAL A 218 -1.02 -10.18 19.82
C VAL A 218 -0.80 -10.32 21.33
N VAL A 219 0.47 -10.34 21.72
CA VAL A 219 0.90 -10.36 23.13
C VAL A 219 1.82 -9.17 23.39
N ARG A 220 1.64 -8.50 24.52
CA ARG A 220 2.47 -7.40 25.01
C ARG A 220 3.04 -7.74 26.39
N THR A 221 4.31 -7.46 26.59
CA THR A 221 5.00 -7.81 27.84
C THR A 221 4.70 -6.85 29.01
N GLY A 222 4.21 -5.64 28.71
CA GLY A 222 4.31 -4.54 29.69
C GLY A 222 5.73 -3.99 29.77
N ILE A 223 5.99 -3.11 30.75
CA ILE A 223 7.32 -2.53 31.00
C ILE A 223 7.98 -3.29 32.16
N HIS A 224 9.18 -3.84 31.88
CA HIS A 224 10.05 -4.49 32.88
C HIS A 224 11.47 -3.95 32.69
N ASP A 225 12.04 -3.35 33.72
CA ASP A 225 13.39 -2.76 33.71
C ASP A 225 13.65 -1.84 32.54
N GLY A 226 12.64 -1.07 32.13
CA GLY A 226 12.68 -0.17 30.98
C GLY A 226 12.52 -0.85 29.61
N TRP A 227 12.39 -2.17 29.54
CA TRP A 227 12.03 -2.89 28.33
C TRP A 227 10.53 -3.07 28.19
N THR A 228 10.02 -2.93 26.98
CA THR A 228 8.64 -3.29 26.63
C THR A 228 8.63 -3.92 25.24
N GLY A 229 7.78 -4.91 25.03
CA GLY A 229 7.72 -5.66 23.79
C GLY A 229 6.30 -5.95 23.31
N VAL A 230 6.20 -6.25 22.04
CA VAL A 230 4.98 -6.77 21.40
C VAL A 230 5.36 -7.87 20.41
N LEU A 231 4.58 -8.93 20.39
CA LEU A 231 4.59 -9.99 19.38
C LEU A 231 3.21 -10.08 18.76
N GLY A 232 3.13 -10.20 17.46
CA GLY A 232 1.89 -10.39 16.73
C GLY A 232 2.05 -11.43 15.62
N TYR A 233 1.03 -12.26 15.44
CA TYR A 233 0.94 -13.22 14.35
C TYR A 233 -0.47 -13.25 13.80
N GLY A 234 -0.60 -13.47 12.50
CA GLY A 234 -1.87 -13.74 11.86
C GLY A 234 -1.71 -14.64 10.65
N TYR A 235 -2.75 -15.40 10.40
CA TYR A 235 -2.92 -16.26 9.23
C TYR A 235 -4.34 -16.13 8.72
N GLN A 236 -4.51 -16.11 7.41
CA GLN A 236 -5.82 -16.16 6.75
C GLN A 236 -5.77 -17.02 5.49
N TYR A 237 -6.91 -17.61 5.18
CA TYR A 237 -7.16 -18.45 4.02
C TYR A 237 -8.52 -18.10 3.42
N ASN A 238 -8.64 -18.14 2.10
CA ASN A 238 -9.90 -18.00 1.38
C ASN A 238 -9.84 -18.66 0.00
N HIS A 239 -11.00 -19.06 -0.50
CA HIS A 239 -11.20 -19.34 -1.92
C HIS A 239 -11.55 -18.05 -2.68
N THR A 240 -11.50 -18.12 -4.00
CA THR A 240 -12.08 -17.07 -4.84
C THR A 240 -13.61 -17.05 -4.72
N PHE A 241 -14.21 -15.89 -4.86
CA PHE A 241 -15.66 -15.75 -5.03
C PHE A 241 -16.12 -16.02 -6.46
N ARG A 242 -15.20 -16.20 -7.39
CA ARG A 242 -15.50 -16.51 -8.81
C ARG A 242 -16.06 -17.92 -8.90
N THR A 243 -17.03 -18.09 -9.79
CA THR A 243 -17.64 -19.38 -10.09
C THR A 243 -16.81 -20.15 -11.12
N GLY A 244 -16.90 -21.47 -11.13
CA GLY A 244 -16.13 -22.34 -12.02
C GLY A 244 -15.56 -23.55 -11.29
N THR A 245 -14.71 -24.30 -11.95
CA THR A 245 -14.12 -25.52 -11.39
C THR A 245 -12.87 -25.28 -10.54
N PHE A 246 -12.25 -24.10 -10.66
CA PHE A 246 -11.05 -23.73 -9.92
C PHE A 246 -11.37 -22.77 -8.77
N ASN A 247 -11.24 -23.26 -7.55
CA ASN A 247 -11.56 -22.49 -6.34
C ASN A 247 -10.44 -21.54 -5.88
N ALA A 248 -9.28 -21.51 -6.56
CA ALA A 248 -8.15 -20.58 -6.35
C ALA A 248 -7.80 -20.36 -4.86
N PRO A 249 -7.28 -21.37 -4.14
CA PRO A 249 -7.05 -21.32 -2.70
C PRO A 249 -5.92 -20.35 -2.36
N SER A 250 -6.26 -19.19 -1.79
CA SER A 250 -5.31 -18.15 -1.42
C SER A 250 -5.07 -18.16 0.09
N HIS A 251 -3.85 -17.87 0.51
CA HIS A 251 -3.51 -17.80 1.93
C HIS A 251 -2.39 -16.80 2.18
N ALA A 252 -2.39 -16.23 3.38
CA ALA A 252 -1.33 -15.35 3.81
C ALA A 252 -1.07 -15.47 5.32
N SER A 253 0.17 -15.24 5.71
CA SER A 253 0.58 -15.12 7.11
C SER A 253 1.46 -13.90 7.29
N ALA A 254 1.40 -13.30 8.48
CA ALA A 254 2.30 -12.23 8.86
C ALA A 254 2.72 -12.38 10.33
N PHE A 255 3.97 -12.06 10.61
CA PHE A 255 4.56 -12.01 11.94
C PHE A 255 5.16 -10.62 12.16
N PHE A 256 4.94 -10.05 13.33
CA PHE A 256 5.52 -8.80 13.76
C PHE A 256 6.06 -8.91 15.18
N ALA A 257 7.26 -8.38 15.40
CA ALA A 257 7.87 -8.25 16.72
C ALA A 257 8.50 -6.87 16.87
N LYS A 258 8.33 -6.26 18.04
CA LYS A 258 9.01 -5.01 18.39
C LYS A 258 9.37 -5.02 19.87
N ALA A 259 10.64 -4.72 20.17
CA ALA A 259 11.13 -4.50 21.52
C ALA A 259 11.67 -3.08 21.64
N THR A 260 11.37 -2.40 22.75
CA THR A 260 11.80 -1.03 23.01
C THR A 260 12.42 -0.95 24.40
N LYS A 261 13.66 -0.47 24.46
CA LYS A 261 14.33 -0.05 25.70
C LYS A 261 14.10 1.43 25.93
N LEU A 262 13.53 1.77 27.06
CA LEU A 262 13.41 3.12 27.57
C LEU A 262 14.58 3.40 28.52
N PHE A 263 15.23 4.53 28.38
CA PHE A 263 16.29 4.99 29.27
C PHE A 263 16.18 6.51 29.48
N GLY A 264 16.90 7.04 30.48
CA GLY A 264 16.71 8.44 30.89
C GLY A 264 16.89 9.49 29.80
N ALA A 265 17.76 9.23 28.82
CA ALA A 265 18.02 10.14 27.69
C ALA A 265 17.16 9.81 26.43
N GLY A 266 16.37 8.74 26.40
CA GLY A 266 15.63 8.40 25.19
C GLY A 266 15.10 6.98 25.10
N SER A 267 15.09 6.44 23.88
CA SER A 267 14.64 5.08 23.59
C SER A 267 15.40 4.45 22.44
N LEU A 268 15.54 3.14 22.48
CA LEU A 268 16.05 2.32 21.38
C LEU A 268 15.02 1.21 21.10
N SER A 269 14.57 1.10 19.88
CA SER A 269 13.62 0.07 19.44
C SER A 269 14.23 -0.82 18.37
N PHE A 270 13.95 -2.11 18.44
CA PHE A 270 14.22 -3.08 17.38
C PHE A 270 12.91 -3.66 16.91
N GLY A 271 12.73 -3.78 15.61
CA GLY A 271 11.53 -4.36 15.03
C GLY A 271 11.84 -5.34 13.90
N ALA A 272 10.94 -6.31 13.76
CA ALA A 272 10.97 -7.30 12.67
C ALA A 272 9.56 -7.53 12.14
N TYR A 273 9.42 -7.56 10.84
CA TYR A 273 8.20 -7.94 10.15
C TYR A 273 8.51 -8.97 9.07
N VAL A 274 7.71 -10.03 9.01
CA VAL A 274 7.81 -11.06 7.97
C VAL A 274 6.42 -11.39 7.50
N ASN A 275 6.20 -11.39 6.18
CA ASN A 275 4.98 -11.92 5.60
C ASN A 275 5.26 -12.97 4.55
N ARG A 276 4.28 -13.83 4.31
CA ARG A 276 4.21 -14.78 3.20
C ARG A 276 2.80 -14.84 2.69
N ALA A 277 2.62 -14.66 1.40
CA ALA A 277 1.32 -14.72 0.77
C ALA A 277 1.37 -15.55 -0.52
N THR A 278 0.31 -16.26 -0.79
CA THR A 278 0.05 -16.95 -2.06
C THR A 278 -1.35 -16.60 -2.51
N GLU A 279 -1.47 -16.10 -3.73
CA GLU A 279 -2.76 -15.81 -4.36
C GLU A 279 -2.84 -16.42 -5.75
N TYR A 280 -4.07 -16.52 -6.24
CA TYR A 280 -4.38 -16.87 -7.61
C TYR A 280 -5.20 -15.75 -8.25
N ARG A 281 -4.82 -15.34 -9.45
CA ARG A 281 -5.51 -14.29 -10.19
C ARG A 281 -6.48 -14.91 -11.16
N PRO A 282 -7.79 -14.59 -11.06
CA PRO A 282 -8.77 -15.00 -12.06
C PRO A 282 -8.54 -14.29 -13.39
N ASN A 283 -9.15 -14.79 -14.46
CA ASN A 283 -9.17 -14.07 -15.73
C ASN A 283 -10.14 -12.89 -15.71
N PHE A 284 -9.83 -11.86 -16.48
CA PHE A 284 -10.81 -10.86 -16.84
C PHE A 284 -11.91 -11.49 -17.70
N ILE A 285 -13.12 -10.96 -17.61
CA ILE A 285 -14.26 -11.38 -18.40
C ILE A 285 -14.74 -10.25 -19.31
N PRO A 286 -15.30 -10.54 -20.48
CA PRO A 286 -15.98 -9.53 -21.29
C PRO A 286 -17.20 -8.96 -20.56
N LEU A 287 -17.34 -7.64 -20.55
CA LEU A 287 -18.50 -6.93 -19.97
C LEU A 287 -19.81 -7.34 -20.69
N THR A 288 -19.72 -7.51 -21.99
CA THR A 288 -20.82 -8.02 -22.82
C THR A 288 -20.40 -9.33 -23.51
N PRO A 289 -21.30 -10.30 -23.67
CA PRO A 289 -21.01 -11.54 -24.36
C PRO A 289 -20.44 -11.30 -25.76
N ILE A 290 -19.42 -12.08 -26.12
CA ILE A 290 -18.79 -12.07 -27.44
C ILE A 290 -19.17 -13.36 -28.15
N ALA A 291 -19.86 -13.27 -29.29
CA ALA A 291 -20.33 -14.45 -30.05
C ALA A 291 -19.16 -15.39 -30.39
N GLY A 292 -19.35 -16.68 -30.13
CA GLY A 292 -18.34 -17.72 -30.34
C GLY A 292 -17.17 -17.72 -29.34
N VAL A 293 -17.17 -16.79 -28.38
CA VAL A 293 -16.11 -16.67 -27.36
C VAL A 293 -16.65 -16.88 -25.96
N THR A 294 -17.74 -16.22 -25.59
CA THR A 294 -18.25 -16.22 -24.20
C THR A 294 -19.61 -16.87 -24.01
N THR A 295 -20.37 -17.09 -25.09
CA THR A 295 -21.72 -17.70 -25.03
C THR A 295 -21.73 -19.20 -25.29
N GLN A 296 -20.74 -19.70 -26.05
CA GLN A 296 -20.64 -21.11 -26.46
C GLN A 296 -19.29 -21.74 -26.13
N GLY A 297 -18.44 -21.00 -25.46
CA GLY A 297 -17.04 -21.32 -25.16
C GLY A 297 -16.13 -20.19 -25.59
N LEU A 298 -14.84 -20.27 -25.21
CA LEU A 298 -13.89 -19.19 -25.46
C LEU A 298 -13.50 -19.05 -26.93
N ASN A 299 -13.60 -20.13 -27.69
CA ASN A 299 -13.36 -20.12 -29.12
C ASN A 299 -14.03 -21.34 -29.73
N ALA A 300 -15.06 -21.14 -30.52
CA ALA A 300 -15.82 -22.20 -31.19
C ALA A 300 -14.96 -23.09 -32.10
N THR A 301 -13.80 -22.63 -32.55
CA THR A 301 -12.91 -23.37 -33.46
C THR A 301 -11.79 -24.13 -32.71
N ALA A 302 -11.62 -23.90 -31.41
CA ALA A 302 -10.57 -24.54 -30.62
C ALA A 302 -11.17 -25.42 -29.51
N PRO A 303 -11.00 -26.76 -29.56
CA PRO A 303 -11.58 -27.69 -28.59
C PRO A 303 -11.17 -27.40 -27.12
N LEU A 304 -9.98 -26.82 -26.91
CA LEU A 304 -9.47 -26.43 -25.58
C LEU A 304 -10.31 -25.32 -24.93
N TYR A 305 -11.06 -24.55 -25.69
CA TYR A 305 -11.79 -23.38 -25.23
C TYR A 305 -13.31 -23.52 -25.29
N SER A 306 -13.80 -24.74 -25.51
CA SER A 306 -15.22 -25.06 -25.48
C SER A 306 -15.84 -24.99 -24.06
N GLN A 307 -15.17 -24.30 -23.13
CA GLN A 307 -15.69 -24.08 -21.79
C GLN A 307 -16.72 -22.96 -21.80
N PRO A 308 -17.90 -23.15 -21.20
CA PRO A 308 -18.86 -22.08 -21.07
C PRO A 308 -18.30 -20.95 -20.21
N THR A 309 -18.22 -19.75 -20.74
CA THR A 309 -17.90 -18.53 -19.99
C THR A 309 -19.17 -17.80 -19.62
N SER A 310 -20.16 -18.53 -19.19
CA SER A 310 -21.48 -18.00 -18.83
C SER A 310 -21.51 -17.55 -17.37
N GLY A 311 -21.99 -16.37 -17.16
CA GLY A 311 -22.16 -15.81 -15.81
C GLY A 311 -21.12 -14.76 -15.46
N TYR A 312 -21.59 -13.73 -14.79
CA TYR A 312 -20.82 -12.55 -14.38
C TYR A 312 -19.60 -12.88 -13.51
N TYR A 313 -19.68 -13.92 -12.69
CA TYR A 313 -18.59 -14.35 -11.81
C TYR A 313 -17.79 -15.54 -12.32
N TYR A 314 -17.95 -15.93 -13.58
CA TYR A 314 -17.28 -17.12 -14.11
C TYR A 314 -15.75 -16.94 -14.17
N SER A 315 -15.02 -18.01 -13.83
CA SER A 315 -13.58 -18.12 -13.99
C SER A 315 -13.23 -19.35 -14.82
N LEU A 316 -12.21 -19.22 -15.65
CA LEU A 316 -11.72 -20.32 -16.47
C LEU A 316 -11.16 -21.47 -15.61
N PRO A 317 -11.20 -22.71 -16.12
CA PRO A 317 -10.55 -23.85 -15.48
C PRO A 317 -9.04 -23.63 -15.30
N GLU A 318 -8.47 -24.23 -14.26
CA GLU A 318 -7.06 -24.15 -13.92
C GLU A 318 -6.15 -24.58 -15.08
N SER A 319 -6.55 -25.60 -15.86
CA SER A 319 -5.79 -26.10 -17.02
C SER A 319 -5.71 -25.09 -18.19
N ILE A 320 -6.61 -24.10 -18.25
CA ILE A 320 -6.64 -23.08 -19.30
C ILE A 320 -6.04 -21.79 -18.79
N TRP A 321 -6.37 -21.38 -17.57
CA TRP A 321 -5.93 -20.15 -16.95
C TRP A 321 -5.42 -20.41 -15.55
N PHE A 322 -4.11 -20.30 -15.38
CA PHE A 322 -3.47 -20.42 -14.09
C PHE A 322 -2.51 -19.26 -13.89
N LYS A 323 -2.78 -18.43 -12.90
CA LYS A 323 -1.87 -17.36 -12.49
C LYS A 323 -1.73 -17.38 -10.98
N ARG A 324 -0.59 -17.85 -10.50
CA ARG A 324 -0.22 -17.87 -9.09
C ARG A 324 0.83 -16.80 -8.82
N LEU A 325 0.63 -16.05 -7.75
CA LEU A 325 1.61 -15.14 -7.20
C LEU A 325 1.96 -15.58 -5.77
N LYS A 326 3.26 -15.71 -5.49
CA LYS A 326 3.79 -15.83 -4.13
C LYS A 326 4.61 -14.58 -3.83
N VAL A 327 4.40 -14.00 -2.65
CA VAL A 327 5.09 -12.82 -2.18
C VAL A 327 5.63 -13.08 -0.78
N ASN A 328 6.89 -12.75 -0.56
CA ASN A 328 7.52 -12.73 0.75
C ASN A 328 8.18 -11.36 0.96
N SER A 329 7.99 -10.77 2.13
CA SER A 329 8.70 -9.57 2.53
C SER A 329 9.22 -9.73 3.95
N GLU A 330 10.45 -9.31 4.16
CA GLU A 330 11.13 -9.34 5.46
C GLU A 330 11.70 -7.96 5.73
N ILE A 331 11.38 -7.38 6.88
CA ILE A 331 11.89 -6.08 7.32
C ILE A 331 12.52 -6.25 8.68
N LEU A 332 13.75 -5.78 8.84
CA LEU A 332 14.44 -5.64 10.12
C LEU A 332 14.83 -4.18 10.29
N TYR A 333 14.63 -3.63 11.48
CA TYR A 333 14.99 -2.23 11.71
C TYR A 333 15.37 -1.95 13.16
N ALA A 334 16.15 -0.88 13.34
CA ALA A 334 16.44 -0.27 14.62
C ALA A 334 16.09 1.21 14.58
N LYS A 335 15.46 1.73 15.64
CA LYS A 335 15.14 3.15 15.79
C LYS A 335 15.70 3.66 17.10
N LEU A 336 16.53 4.69 17.02
CA LEU A 336 17.13 5.37 18.15
C LEU A 336 16.57 6.78 18.26
N ARG A 337 16.19 7.17 19.47
CA ARG A 337 15.87 8.56 19.82
C ARG A 337 16.58 8.92 21.09
N VAL A 338 17.49 9.90 21.04
CA VAL A 338 18.30 10.32 22.18
C VAL A 338 18.27 11.84 22.33
N HIS A 339 17.96 12.30 23.54
CA HIS A 339 18.11 13.70 23.92
C HIS A 339 19.60 13.97 24.23
N LEU A 340 20.31 14.59 23.32
CA LEU A 340 21.72 14.98 23.49
C LEU A 340 21.84 16.16 24.46
N SER A 341 20.82 17.02 24.47
CA SER A 341 20.67 18.12 25.42
C SER A 341 19.20 18.43 25.68
N ARG A 342 18.88 19.45 26.47
CA ARG A 342 17.49 19.89 26.70
C ARG A 342 16.75 20.28 25.42
N ASN A 343 17.47 20.74 24.42
CA ASN A 343 16.89 21.29 23.20
C ASN A 343 17.27 20.50 21.95
N LEU A 344 18.17 19.53 22.03
CA LEU A 344 18.70 18.79 20.90
C LEU A 344 18.39 17.30 21.03
N THR A 345 17.71 16.74 20.05
CA THR A 345 17.37 15.31 19.98
C THR A 345 17.92 14.72 18.69
N LEU A 346 18.64 13.61 18.81
CA LEU A 346 19.05 12.77 17.69
C LEU A 346 17.94 11.74 17.41
N HIS A 347 17.58 11.60 16.17
CA HIS A 347 16.76 10.53 15.63
C HIS A 347 17.59 9.76 14.61
N ASP A 348 17.59 8.44 14.72
CA ASP A 348 18.26 7.55 13.79
C ASP A 348 17.40 6.31 13.53
N THR A 349 17.32 5.90 12.26
CA THR A 349 16.57 4.73 11.81
C THR A 349 17.39 3.98 10.78
N ALA A 350 17.83 2.78 11.13
CA ALA A 350 18.49 1.86 10.22
C ALA A 350 17.55 0.71 9.88
N TRP A 351 17.56 0.27 8.62
CA TRP A 351 16.70 -0.84 8.18
C TRP A 351 17.34 -1.71 7.11
N TYR A 352 16.84 -2.92 7.06
CA TYR A 352 17.03 -3.88 5.98
C TYR A 352 15.68 -4.38 5.53
N ARG A 353 15.43 -4.45 4.22
CA ARG A 353 14.28 -5.11 3.62
C ARG A 353 14.75 -6.14 2.59
N HIS A 354 14.17 -7.33 2.66
CA HIS A 354 14.19 -8.32 1.59
C HIS A 354 12.78 -8.50 1.04
N GLY A 355 12.63 -8.39 -0.27
CA GLY A 355 11.40 -8.70 -0.99
C GLY A 355 11.65 -9.81 -2.01
N TYR A 356 10.73 -10.74 -2.12
CA TYR A 356 10.75 -11.81 -3.11
C TYR A 356 9.37 -12.00 -3.70
N ARG A 357 9.30 -12.19 -5.00
CA ARG A 357 8.09 -12.51 -5.72
C ARG A 357 8.31 -13.68 -6.68
N GLU A 358 7.35 -14.60 -6.72
CA GLU A 358 7.25 -15.66 -7.73
C GLU A 358 5.90 -15.49 -8.43
N HIS A 359 5.92 -15.11 -9.68
CA HIS A 359 4.75 -15.12 -10.54
C HIS A 359 4.90 -16.29 -11.52
N TYR A 360 4.01 -17.28 -11.38
CA TYR A 360 3.91 -18.40 -12.29
C TYR A 360 2.55 -18.39 -12.96
N ARG A 361 2.54 -18.43 -14.29
CA ARG A 361 1.29 -18.48 -15.06
C ARG A 361 1.36 -19.51 -16.17
N ILE A 362 0.19 -20.10 -16.47
CA ILE A 362 -0.10 -20.88 -17.67
C ILE A 362 -1.23 -20.21 -18.40
N VAL A 363 -1.11 -20.13 -19.73
CA VAL A 363 -2.06 -19.49 -20.60
C VAL A 363 -2.22 -20.37 -21.83
N ASN A 364 -3.27 -21.21 -21.84
CA ASN A 364 -3.51 -22.24 -22.87
C ASN A 364 -4.65 -21.90 -23.83
N TYR A 365 -5.23 -20.71 -23.72
CA TYR A 365 -6.41 -20.38 -24.51
C TYR A 365 -6.09 -19.82 -25.92
N ILE A 366 -4.81 -19.69 -26.26
CA ILE A 366 -4.37 -19.38 -27.62
C ILE A 366 -3.79 -20.67 -28.23
N PRO A 367 -4.47 -21.31 -29.19
CA PRO A 367 -3.92 -22.47 -29.89
C PRO A 367 -2.56 -22.15 -30.52
N ASN A 368 -1.64 -23.11 -30.46
CA ASN A 368 -0.29 -22.98 -31.00
C ASN A 368 0.61 -21.95 -30.27
N ASN A 369 0.23 -21.47 -29.09
CA ASN A 369 1.15 -20.72 -28.26
C ASN A 369 2.26 -21.67 -27.77
N GLN A 370 3.49 -21.48 -28.27
CA GLN A 370 4.65 -22.29 -27.88
C GLN A 370 5.08 -22.02 -26.45
N ASN A 371 4.66 -20.91 -25.87
CA ASN A 371 4.95 -20.50 -24.51
C ASN A 371 3.77 -20.83 -23.59
N ASN A 372 3.71 -22.05 -23.07
CA ASN A 372 2.63 -22.52 -22.22
C ASN A 372 2.73 -22.05 -20.78
N SER A 373 3.93 -21.76 -20.30
CA SER A 373 4.15 -21.29 -18.95
C SER A 373 5.21 -20.22 -18.87
N GLU A 374 5.07 -19.36 -17.90
CA GLU A 374 5.95 -18.22 -17.64
C GLU A 374 6.25 -18.14 -16.15
N PHE A 375 7.51 -17.91 -15.83
CA PHE A 375 7.99 -17.57 -14.50
C PHE A 375 8.59 -16.18 -14.50
N TYR A 376 8.21 -15.39 -13.51
CA TYR A 376 8.79 -14.10 -13.21
C TYR A 376 9.12 -14.03 -11.72
N ASN A 377 10.41 -14.05 -11.38
CA ASN A 377 10.89 -14.22 -10.02
C ASN A 377 11.87 -13.12 -9.62
N PRO A 378 11.40 -11.89 -9.42
CA PRO A 378 12.25 -10.81 -8.91
C PRO A 378 12.53 -10.98 -7.42
N TYR A 379 13.70 -10.51 -6.99
CA TYR A 379 14.01 -10.27 -5.58
C TYR A 379 14.66 -8.91 -5.38
N THR A 380 14.50 -8.38 -4.18
CA THR A 380 15.05 -7.08 -3.79
C THR A 380 15.75 -7.21 -2.46
N ASN A 381 16.88 -6.52 -2.30
CA ASN A 381 17.51 -6.28 -1.01
C ASN A 381 17.77 -4.78 -0.88
N THR A 382 17.17 -4.15 0.13
CA THR A 382 17.32 -2.72 0.39
C THR A 382 17.93 -2.53 1.77
N TYR A 383 18.94 -1.67 1.85
CA TYR A 383 19.58 -1.24 3.11
C TYR A 383 19.47 0.26 3.20
N GLY A 384 19.12 0.77 4.35
CA GLY A 384 19.05 2.21 4.52
C GLY A 384 19.31 2.67 5.95
N ASN A 385 19.65 3.95 6.04
CA ASN A 385 19.77 4.68 7.28
C ASN A 385 19.29 6.11 7.07
N LYS A 386 18.44 6.60 7.97
CA LYS A 386 17.96 7.99 8.04
C LYS A 386 18.27 8.55 9.40
N ALA A 387 19.13 9.55 9.46
CA ALA A 387 19.54 10.22 10.71
C ALA A 387 19.31 11.72 10.62
N TYR A 388 18.78 12.32 11.69
CA TYR A 388 18.60 13.75 11.77
C TYR A 388 18.61 14.26 13.22
N LEU A 389 18.90 15.54 13.35
CA LEU A 389 18.85 16.29 14.60
C LEU A 389 17.59 17.16 14.63
N GLU A 390 16.84 17.11 15.70
CA GLU A 390 15.75 18.02 16.03
C GLU A 390 16.28 19.03 17.05
N TRP A 391 16.37 20.28 16.65
CA TRP A 391 16.83 21.37 17.52
C TRP A 391 15.68 22.30 17.89
N ALA A 392 15.18 22.19 19.13
CA ALA A 392 14.09 22.99 19.64
C ALA A 392 14.58 24.33 20.16
N LEU A 393 14.16 25.41 19.52
CA LEU A 393 14.40 26.82 19.89
C LEU A 393 13.09 27.44 20.44
N PRO A 394 13.10 28.65 21.00
CA PRO A 394 11.91 29.26 21.62
C PRO A 394 10.69 29.33 20.69
N ASP A 395 10.86 29.76 19.44
CA ASP A 395 9.79 29.98 18.47
C ASP A 395 9.91 29.12 17.20
N ASN A 396 10.92 28.28 17.11
CA ASN A 396 11.11 27.36 15.99
C ASN A 396 11.71 26.03 16.40
N VAL A 397 11.59 25.03 15.53
CA VAL A 397 12.23 23.73 15.67
C VAL A 397 12.86 23.38 14.34
N LEU A 398 14.19 23.38 14.32
CA LEU A 398 14.98 23.03 13.16
C LEU A 398 15.25 21.54 13.14
N ASP A 399 14.86 20.88 12.05
CA ASP A 399 15.22 19.50 11.75
C ASP A 399 16.22 19.50 10.61
N PHE A 400 17.37 18.84 10.77
CA PHE A 400 18.35 18.72 9.70
C PHE A 400 19.10 17.41 9.78
N GLY A 401 19.40 16.85 8.63
CA GLY A 401 20.02 15.53 8.55
C GLY A 401 20.07 15.02 7.13
N GLY A 402 20.03 13.71 7.01
CA GLY A 402 20.03 13.07 5.71
C GLY A 402 19.76 11.57 5.81
N TRP A 403 19.69 10.95 4.68
CA TRP A 403 19.56 9.51 4.60
C TRP A 403 20.17 8.92 3.34
N ILE A 404 20.49 7.65 3.44
CA ILE A 404 21.00 6.83 2.36
C ILE A 404 20.18 5.54 2.28
N ALA A 405 19.84 5.14 1.05
CA ALA A 405 19.33 3.81 0.78
C ALA A 405 20.07 3.20 -0.41
N ARG A 406 20.37 1.91 -0.31
CA ARG A 406 20.94 1.12 -1.39
C ARG A 406 20.08 -0.08 -1.66
N GLU A 407 19.80 -0.34 -2.92
CA GLU A 407 18.97 -1.44 -3.38
C GLU A 407 19.69 -2.27 -4.43
N VAL A 408 19.51 -3.58 -4.30
CA VAL A 408 19.78 -4.55 -5.36
C VAL A 408 18.43 -5.13 -5.75
N TYR A 409 18.05 -4.96 -7.01
CA TYR A 409 16.87 -5.55 -7.60
C TYR A 409 17.29 -6.45 -8.76
N ASN A 410 16.95 -7.73 -8.67
CA ASN A 410 17.20 -8.69 -9.75
C ASN A 410 15.86 -9.19 -10.27
N THR A 411 15.62 -9.08 -11.56
CA THR A 411 14.43 -9.60 -12.23
C THR A 411 14.82 -10.86 -12.99
N LYS A 412 14.07 -11.95 -12.77
CA LYS A 412 14.25 -13.20 -13.49
C LYS A 412 12.98 -13.55 -14.22
N TYR A 413 13.09 -13.72 -15.52
CA TYR A 413 11.96 -14.05 -16.39
C TYR A 413 12.33 -15.22 -17.29
N ALA A 414 11.45 -16.20 -17.39
CA ALA A 414 11.64 -17.34 -18.28
C ALA A 414 10.31 -17.89 -18.80
N GLY A 415 10.28 -18.28 -20.06
CA GLY A 415 9.15 -18.96 -20.68
C GLY A 415 9.49 -20.41 -21.02
N TYR A 416 8.51 -21.29 -20.84
CA TYR A 416 8.66 -22.73 -21.01
C TYR A 416 7.54 -23.30 -21.89
N ASN A 417 7.88 -24.23 -22.78
CA ASN A 417 6.87 -25.02 -23.49
C ASN A 417 6.48 -26.22 -22.64
N GLN A 418 5.47 -26.05 -21.79
CA GLN A 418 5.15 -27.04 -20.79
C GLN A 418 3.66 -27.07 -20.45
N ALA A 419 3.13 -28.30 -20.37
CA ALA A 419 1.75 -28.52 -19.94
C ALA A 419 1.55 -28.19 -18.46
N PHE A 420 0.32 -27.80 -18.10
CA PHE A 420 -0.08 -27.59 -16.71
C PHE A 420 0.24 -28.83 -15.83
N GLY A 421 0.73 -28.56 -14.63
CA GLY A 421 1.03 -29.60 -13.64
C GLY A 421 2.40 -30.27 -13.75
N THR A 422 3.19 -29.97 -14.79
CA THR A 422 4.57 -30.46 -14.92
C THR A 422 5.57 -29.42 -14.41
N SER A 423 6.71 -29.84 -13.91
CA SER A 423 7.74 -28.90 -13.47
C SER A 423 8.61 -28.45 -14.65
N PRO A 424 8.89 -27.13 -14.79
CA PRO A 424 9.73 -26.62 -15.86
C PRO A 424 11.16 -27.12 -15.71
N THR A 425 11.72 -27.67 -16.78
CA THR A 425 13.08 -28.16 -16.80
C THR A 425 14.05 -27.17 -17.44
N TYR A 426 13.74 -26.71 -18.65
CA TYR A 426 14.59 -25.80 -19.38
C TYR A 426 13.76 -24.70 -20.05
N PRO A 427 14.21 -23.43 -20.03
CA PRO A 427 13.51 -22.35 -20.70
C PRO A 427 13.65 -22.42 -22.22
N LEU A 428 12.62 -21.99 -22.95
CA LEU A 428 12.69 -21.66 -24.37
C LEU A 428 13.34 -20.30 -24.59
N PHE A 429 13.01 -19.37 -23.71
CA PHE A 429 13.60 -18.05 -23.65
C PHE A 429 13.72 -17.60 -22.18
N TYR A 430 14.61 -16.67 -21.93
CA TYR A 430 14.86 -16.12 -20.61
C TYR A 430 15.34 -14.67 -20.71
N ASN A 431 15.29 -13.99 -19.59
CA ASN A 431 15.87 -12.66 -19.39
C ASN A 431 16.21 -12.49 -17.91
N SER A 432 17.25 -11.80 -17.60
CA SER A 432 17.58 -11.41 -16.24
C SER A 432 18.27 -10.07 -16.19
N ASP A 433 17.67 -9.14 -15.47
CA ASP A 433 18.19 -7.78 -15.28
C ASP A 433 18.65 -7.62 -13.85
N PHE A 434 19.80 -7.03 -13.68
CA PHE A 434 20.36 -6.68 -12.38
C PHE A 434 20.46 -5.17 -12.27
N ILE A 435 19.82 -4.59 -11.23
CA ILE A 435 19.70 -3.15 -11.05
C ILE A 435 20.22 -2.78 -9.68
N TYR A 436 21.23 -1.93 -9.64
CA TYR A 436 21.72 -1.27 -8.44
C TYR A 436 21.15 0.13 -8.39
N SER A 437 20.45 0.45 -7.31
CA SER A 437 19.99 1.80 -7.04
C SER A 437 20.58 2.33 -5.74
N THR A 438 20.98 3.60 -5.75
CA THR A 438 21.38 4.32 -4.54
C THR A 438 20.63 5.62 -4.49
N PHE A 439 20.06 5.93 -3.34
CA PHE A 439 19.43 7.19 -3.03
C PHE A 439 20.19 7.87 -1.89
N LEU A 440 20.42 9.17 -2.05
CA LEU A 440 20.99 10.03 -1.02
C LEU A 440 20.09 11.25 -0.86
N ASP A 441 19.88 11.70 0.36
CA ASP A 441 19.17 12.94 0.70
C ASP A 441 19.92 13.67 1.84
N ALA A 442 20.14 14.96 1.65
CA ALA A 442 20.53 15.88 2.69
C ALA A 442 19.47 16.97 2.82
N PHE A 443 18.88 17.11 3.99
CA PHE A 443 17.75 18.00 4.18
C PHE A 443 17.86 18.90 5.39
N ALA A 444 17.16 20.04 5.29
CA ALA A 444 16.85 20.92 6.41
C ALA A 444 15.40 21.37 6.34
N GLN A 445 14.76 21.48 7.48
CA GLN A 445 13.38 21.95 7.62
C GLN A 445 13.24 22.71 8.91
N ASP A 446 12.58 23.86 8.87
CA ASP A 446 12.28 24.65 10.06
C ASP A 446 10.77 24.74 10.29
N ARG A 447 10.35 24.62 11.52
CA ARG A 447 8.98 24.82 12.00
C ARG A 447 8.94 26.12 12.76
N VAL A 448 8.57 27.20 12.09
CA VAL A 448 8.62 28.57 12.62
C VAL A 448 7.24 28.99 13.09
N ARG A 449 7.18 29.56 14.29
CA ARG A 449 5.99 30.24 14.79
C ARG A 449 6.17 31.74 14.72
N LEU A 450 5.42 32.39 13.83
CA LEU A 450 5.38 33.83 13.70
C LEU A 450 4.20 34.43 14.49
N GLY A 451 4.50 34.95 15.66
CA GLY A 451 3.50 35.45 16.61
C GLY A 451 2.60 34.28 17.14
N ARG A 452 1.31 34.57 17.37
CA ARG A 452 0.37 33.62 17.99
C ARG A 452 -0.43 32.78 16.99
N ARG A 453 -0.47 33.18 15.72
CA ARG A 453 -1.43 32.66 14.74
C ARG A 453 -0.78 31.97 13.54
N LEU A 454 0.39 32.40 13.10
CA LEU A 454 1.02 31.88 11.89
C LEU A 454 2.13 30.87 12.24
N ASN A 455 2.03 29.68 11.65
CA ASN A 455 3.09 28.67 11.65
C ASN A 455 3.53 28.45 10.20
N LEU A 456 4.83 28.48 9.95
CA LEU A 456 5.44 28.18 8.67
C LEU A 456 6.32 26.95 8.79
N THR A 457 6.44 26.21 7.71
CA THR A 457 7.30 25.02 7.63
C THR A 457 8.04 25.04 6.27
N PRO A 458 9.05 25.92 6.12
CA PRO A 458 9.95 25.83 4.98
C PRO A 458 10.85 24.60 5.11
N GLY A 459 11.12 23.94 4.00
CA GLY A 459 12.00 22.79 3.92
C GLY A 459 12.68 22.69 2.58
N LEU A 460 13.86 22.08 2.57
CA LEU A 460 14.67 21.85 1.39
C LEU A 460 15.40 20.53 1.53
N SER A 461 15.35 19.69 0.49
CA SER A 461 16.20 18.52 0.33
C SER A 461 17.07 18.67 -0.91
N LEU A 462 18.31 18.20 -0.83
CA LEU A 462 19.17 17.91 -1.97
C LEU A 462 19.25 16.41 -2.11
N ILE A 463 18.65 15.88 -3.16
CA ILE A 463 18.58 14.43 -3.42
C ILE A 463 19.47 14.01 -4.57
N GLN A 464 19.91 12.75 -4.52
CA GLN A 464 20.63 12.12 -5.61
C GLN A 464 20.13 10.68 -5.80
N PHE A 465 19.75 10.37 -7.04
CA PHE A 465 19.53 8.99 -7.50
C PHE A 465 20.70 8.57 -8.36
N ARG A 466 21.19 7.36 -8.13
CA ARG A 466 22.17 6.69 -9.00
C ARG A 466 21.68 5.28 -9.29
N THR A 467 21.44 4.98 -10.57
CA THR A 467 21.01 3.66 -11.04
C THR A 467 22.04 3.10 -12.00
N ARG A 468 22.38 1.83 -11.83
CA ARG A 468 23.19 1.03 -12.75
C ARG A 468 22.46 -0.25 -13.07
N THR A 469 22.41 -0.61 -14.35
CA THR A 469 21.80 -1.84 -14.85
C THR A 469 22.80 -2.67 -15.63
N PHE A 470 22.60 -4.00 -15.67
CA PHE A 470 23.32 -4.91 -16.54
C PHE A 470 22.57 -6.24 -16.67
N ASP A 471 22.87 -6.98 -17.73
CA ASP A 471 22.35 -8.33 -17.93
C ASP A 471 23.00 -9.32 -16.97
N ASN A 472 22.18 -10.09 -16.26
CA ASN A 472 22.62 -11.12 -15.32
C ASN A 472 22.19 -12.54 -15.77
N ALA A 473 21.73 -12.69 -17.01
CA ALA A 473 21.14 -13.92 -17.51
C ALA A 473 22.10 -15.12 -17.43
N ALA A 474 23.38 -14.93 -17.71
CA ALA A 474 24.37 -15.99 -17.62
C ALA A 474 24.56 -16.55 -16.21
N ALA A 475 24.41 -15.69 -15.18
CA ALA A 475 24.50 -16.11 -13.77
C ALA A 475 23.19 -16.74 -13.26
N ASP A 476 22.06 -16.26 -13.71
CA ASP A 476 20.75 -16.73 -13.24
C ASP A 476 20.23 -17.97 -13.98
N PHE A 477 20.69 -18.18 -15.22
CA PHE A 477 20.32 -19.33 -16.07
C PHE A 477 21.58 -20.06 -16.60
N PRO A 478 22.46 -20.56 -15.72
CA PRO A 478 23.72 -21.16 -16.13
C PRO A 478 23.56 -22.47 -16.93
N ASN A 479 22.39 -23.11 -16.79
CA ASN A 479 22.03 -24.37 -17.45
C ASN A 479 21.05 -24.18 -18.60
N ALA A 480 20.84 -22.94 -19.08
CA ALA A 480 19.96 -22.71 -20.22
C ALA A 480 20.51 -23.45 -21.46
N PRO A 481 19.63 -24.17 -22.22
CA PRO A 481 20.06 -24.86 -23.44
C PRO A 481 20.62 -23.86 -24.46
N ALA A 482 21.56 -24.31 -25.30
CA ALA A 482 22.18 -23.46 -26.30
C ALA A 482 21.19 -22.87 -27.32
N ASN A 483 20.02 -23.52 -27.51
CA ASN A 483 18.92 -23.04 -28.36
C ASN A 483 17.91 -22.16 -27.63
N ALA A 484 18.04 -21.97 -26.31
CA ALA A 484 17.21 -21.04 -25.58
C ALA A 484 17.62 -19.59 -25.88
N GLN A 485 16.64 -18.75 -26.11
CA GLN A 485 16.88 -17.36 -26.50
C GLN A 485 16.96 -16.46 -25.26
N ASN A 486 18.08 -15.73 -25.08
CA ASN A 486 18.11 -14.57 -24.19
C ASN A 486 17.38 -13.41 -24.92
N LEU A 487 16.18 -13.03 -24.44
CA LEU A 487 15.29 -12.11 -25.13
C LEU A 487 15.83 -10.69 -25.21
N THR A 488 16.48 -10.23 -24.15
CA THR A 488 17.02 -8.88 -24.08
C THR A 488 18.24 -8.85 -23.20
N ALA A 489 19.41 -8.59 -23.80
CA ALA A 489 20.59 -8.27 -23.05
C ALA A 489 20.46 -6.85 -22.50
N THR A 490 20.13 -6.70 -21.24
CA THR A 490 20.05 -5.39 -20.59
C THR A 490 21.39 -4.67 -20.67
N PRO A 491 21.45 -3.45 -21.20
CA PRO A 491 22.71 -2.75 -21.36
C PRO A 491 23.35 -2.43 -20.01
N ASN A 492 24.70 -2.51 -19.97
CA ASN A 492 25.45 -2.04 -18.81
C ASN A 492 25.52 -0.51 -18.84
N VAL A 493 24.56 0.14 -18.19
CA VAL A 493 24.45 1.58 -18.17
C VAL A 493 24.40 2.12 -16.75
N SER A 494 24.85 3.36 -16.58
CA SER A 494 24.74 4.07 -15.29
C SER A 494 24.26 5.48 -15.54
N LYS A 495 23.26 5.90 -14.78
CA LYS A 495 22.73 7.26 -14.80
C LYS A 495 22.61 7.80 -13.37
N GLN A 496 22.87 9.09 -13.23
CA GLN A 496 22.74 9.82 -11.96
C GLN A 496 21.89 11.06 -12.19
N PHE A 497 21.00 11.35 -11.24
CA PHE A 497 20.23 12.57 -11.17
C PHE A 497 20.50 13.23 -9.82
N THR A 498 20.60 14.55 -9.82
CA THR A 498 20.77 15.36 -8.60
C THR A 498 19.78 16.51 -8.68
N GLU A 499 18.86 16.58 -7.71
CA GLU A 499 17.73 17.51 -7.74
C GLU A 499 17.52 18.22 -6.39
N LEU A 500 16.90 19.39 -6.45
CA LEU A 500 16.47 20.14 -5.28
C LEU A 500 14.97 19.99 -5.09
N GLU A 501 14.56 19.67 -3.87
CA GLU A 501 13.17 19.46 -3.47
C GLU A 501 12.72 20.50 -2.43
N PRO A 502 12.30 21.69 -2.86
CA PRO A 502 11.76 22.69 -1.96
C PRO A 502 10.37 22.31 -1.45
N SER A 503 10.05 22.73 -0.24
CA SER A 503 8.72 22.67 0.34
C SER A 503 8.42 23.87 1.22
N LEU A 504 7.16 24.30 1.25
CA LEU A 504 6.69 25.35 2.14
C LEU A 504 5.28 25.03 2.60
N GLY A 505 5.13 24.79 3.89
CA GLY A 505 3.85 24.68 4.54
C GLY A 505 3.52 25.93 5.34
N ALA A 506 2.25 26.33 5.34
CA ALA A 506 1.77 27.46 6.15
C ALA A 506 0.46 27.07 6.84
N ARG A 507 0.28 27.49 8.09
CA ARG A 507 -0.97 27.33 8.83
C ARG A 507 -1.27 28.60 9.62
N TYR A 508 -2.45 29.17 9.36
CA TYR A 508 -2.95 30.36 10.05
C TYR A 508 -4.11 30.00 10.97
N VAL A 509 -3.94 30.23 12.25
CA VAL A 509 -4.93 29.93 13.31
C VAL A 509 -5.91 31.10 13.41
N LEU A 510 -7.13 30.93 12.97
CA LEU A 510 -8.20 31.92 13.11
C LEU A 510 -8.67 31.98 14.56
N ASP A 511 -8.94 30.82 15.15
CA ASP A 511 -9.33 30.65 16.55
C ASP A 511 -8.87 29.29 17.10
N ARG A 512 -9.30 28.91 18.31
CA ARG A 512 -8.88 27.65 18.97
C ARG A 512 -9.32 26.37 18.22
N SER A 513 -10.32 26.49 17.36
CA SER A 513 -10.99 25.37 16.67
C SER A 513 -10.89 25.46 15.15
N THR A 514 -10.37 26.56 14.58
CA THR A 514 -10.36 26.84 13.16
C THR A 514 -8.98 27.26 12.69
N ALA A 515 -8.47 26.65 11.63
CA ALA A 515 -7.24 27.03 11.01
C ALA A 515 -7.34 26.93 9.48
N LEU A 516 -6.74 27.89 8.78
CA LEU A 516 -6.45 27.82 7.36
C LEU A 516 -5.04 27.22 7.19
N TYR A 517 -4.82 26.50 6.10
CA TYR A 517 -3.49 26.00 5.78
C TYR A 517 -3.25 25.94 4.28
N GLY A 518 -1.99 25.92 3.92
CA GLY A 518 -1.56 25.68 2.55
C GLY A 518 -0.21 25.00 2.54
N ASN A 519 0.04 24.25 1.48
CA ASN A 519 1.29 23.53 1.25
C ASN A 519 1.67 23.66 -0.23
N TYR A 520 2.96 23.86 -0.49
CA TYR A 520 3.54 23.77 -1.81
C TYR A 520 4.83 22.98 -1.73
N SER A 521 5.01 22.01 -2.62
CA SER A 521 6.22 21.19 -2.61
C SER A 521 6.52 20.58 -3.98
N ILE A 522 7.80 20.28 -4.20
CA ILE A 522 8.32 19.58 -5.38
C ILE A 522 9.05 18.35 -4.88
N THR A 523 8.87 17.23 -5.56
CA THR A 523 9.64 16.00 -5.34
C THR A 523 9.96 15.32 -6.66
N TYR A 524 10.95 14.45 -6.62
CA TYR A 524 11.38 13.66 -7.76
C TYR A 524 11.41 12.18 -7.40
N GLN A 525 11.22 11.37 -8.43
CA GLN A 525 11.34 9.91 -8.35
C GLN A 525 12.27 9.42 -9.45
N ASN A 526 13.00 8.35 -9.15
CA ASN A 526 13.83 7.68 -10.13
C ASN A 526 12.96 7.10 -11.26
N PRO A 527 13.34 7.22 -12.53
CA PRO A 527 12.65 6.50 -13.60
C PRO A 527 12.63 5.00 -13.34
N THR A 528 11.60 4.31 -13.85
CA THR A 528 11.46 2.87 -13.72
C THR A 528 12.55 2.11 -14.47
N ASP A 529 12.76 0.85 -14.15
CA ASP A 529 13.78 -0.04 -14.74
C ASP A 529 13.69 -0.14 -16.27
N ASN A 530 12.50 -0.11 -16.85
CA ASN A 530 12.33 -0.07 -18.31
C ASN A 530 13.00 1.14 -18.96
N ALA A 531 12.99 2.28 -18.29
CA ALA A 531 13.65 3.48 -18.79
C ALA A 531 15.19 3.36 -18.80
N PHE A 532 15.75 2.35 -18.16
CA PHE A 532 17.17 1.99 -18.21
C PHE A 532 17.47 0.79 -19.11
N GLY A 533 16.48 0.27 -19.83
CA GLY A 533 16.63 -0.81 -20.79
C GLY A 533 16.23 -2.20 -20.29
N ALA A 534 15.74 -2.33 -19.07
CA ALA A 534 15.22 -3.59 -18.57
C ALA A 534 13.96 -4.00 -19.36
N TYR A 535 13.94 -5.22 -19.88
CA TYR A 535 12.84 -5.78 -20.72
C TYR A 535 12.54 -5.01 -22.02
N VAL A 536 13.42 -4.14 -22.49
CA VAL A 536 13.20 -3.32 -23.68
C VAL A 536 14.22 -3.66 -24.75
N SER A 537 13.75 -4.06 -25.93
CA SER A 537 14.59 -4.41 -27.08
C SER A 537 15.16 -3.19 -27.82
N THR A 538 14.64 -2.00 -27.55
CA THR A 538 15.05 -0.76 -28.22
C THR A 538 16.15 -0.01 -27.43
N PRO A 539 17.18 0.51 -28.10
CA PRO A 539 18.18 1.36 -27.44
C PRO A 539 17.53 2.58 -26.81
N ILE A 540 17.94 2.89 -25.58
CA ILE A 540 17.44 4.01 -24.81
C ILE A 540 18.45 5.17 -24.87
N ASP A 541 17.97 6.35 -25.17
CA ASP A 541 18.76 7.56 -25.06
C ASP A 541 18.79 8.05 -23.61
N LEU A 542 19.81 7.64 -22.87
CA LEU A 542 20.05 8.09 -21.49
C LEU A 542 20.32 9.59 -21.41
N GLY A 543 20.67 10.27 -22.50
CA GLY A 543 20.92 11.70 -22.56
C GLY A 543 19.65 12.50 -22.30
N THR A 544 18.51 12.03 -22.82
CA THR A 544 17.20 12.65 -22.68
C THR A 544 16.43 12.20 -21.44
N LEU A 545 16.86 11.13 -20.77
CA LEU A 545 16.19 10.60 -19.59
C LEU A 545 16.27 11.59 -18.42
N LYS A 546 15.09 11.89 -17.85
CA LYS A 546 14.91 12.79 -16.70
C LYS A 546 14.19 12.06 -15.57
N PRO A 547 14.39 12.45 -14.31
CA PRO A 547 13.59 11.92 -13.22
C PRO A 547 12.14 12.38 -13.34
N ILE A 548 11.23 11.55 -12.84
CA ILE A 548 9.81 11.89 -12.74
C ILE A 548 9.68 12.99 -11.70
N ARG A 549 8.96 14.06 -12.03
CA ARG A 549 8.79 15.22 -11.15
C ARG A 549 7.33 15.41 -10.79
N SER A 550 7.04 15.53 -9.51
CA SER A 550 5.75 16.00 -9.00
C SER A 550 5.86 17.40 -8.42
N THR A 551 4.92 18.25 -8.78
CA THR A 551 4.72 19.58 -8.18
C THR A 551 3.33 19.63 -7.60
N ASP A 552 3.22 19.80 -6.30
CA ASP A 552 1.97 19.76 -5.56
C ASP A 552 1.70 21.08 -4.85
N GLY A 553 0.43 21.51 -4.88
CA GLY A 553 -0.06 22.68 -4.17
C GLY A 553 -1.44 22.41 -3.56
N GLU A 554 -1.58 22.74 -2.27
CA GLU A 554 -2.81 22.54 -1.53
C GLU A 554 -3.19 23.78 -0.73
N LEU A 555 -4.50 24.05 -0.64
CA LEU A 555 -5.09 25.06 0.23
C LEU A 555 -6.31 24.50 0.91
N GLY A 556 -6.45 24.73 2.22
CA GLY A 556 -7.57 24.15 2.93
C GLY A 556 -7.89 24.80 4.26
N VAL A 557 -8.93 24.27 4.89
CA VAL A 557 -9.42 24.67 6.21
C VAL A 557 -9.56 23.43 7.09
N LYS A 558 -9.20 23.59 8.35
CA LYS A 558 -9.32 22.55 9.38
C LYS A 558 -10.18 23.06 10.51
N PHE A 559 -11.17 22.27 10.91
CA PHE A 559 -11.99 22.50 12.08
C PHE A 559 -11.78 21.38 13.09
N LEU A 560 -11.67 21.74 14.37
CA LEU A 560 -11.61 20.78 15.47
C LEU A 560 -12.33 21.38 16.68
N PHE A 561 -13.62 21.10 16.79
CA PHE A 561 -14.46 21.56 17.88
C PHE A 561 -14.58 20.45 18.94
N PRO A 562 -14.18 20.70 20.19
CA PRO A 562 -14.46 19.75 21.30
C PRO A 562 -15.98 19.58 21.52
N ARG A 563 -16.76 20.62 21.25
CA ARG A 563 -18.22 20.61 21.29
C ARG A 563 -18.76 21.60 20.24
N PHE A 564 -19.57 21.10 19.31
CA PHE A 564 -20.18 21.87 18.22
C PHE A 564 -21.69 21.57 18.14
N GLY A 565 -22.48 22.29 18.94
CA GLY A 565 -23.90 22.11 18.96
C GLY A 565 -24.35 20.66 19.11
N TRP A 566 -25.26 20.21 18.26
CA TRP A 566 -25.75 18.83 18.19
C TRP A 566 -24.66 17.82 17.76
N PHE A 567 -23.67 18.22 16.97
CA PHE A 567 -22.63 17.33 16.47
C PHE A 567 -21.65 16.85 17.55
N GLY A 568 -21.71 17.43 18.78
CA GLY A 568 -20.81 17.09 19.87
C GLY A 568 -19.34 17.40 19.52
N ARG A 569 -18.45 16.42 19.67
CA ARG A 569 -17.09 16.56 19.14
C ARG A 569 -17.13 16.48 17.61
N PHE A 570 -16.64 17.51 16.96
CA PHE A 570 -16.67 17.64 15.51
C PHE A 570 -15.29 17.97 14.96
N SER A 571 -14.88 17.25 13.91
CA SER A 571 -13.69 17.55 13.10
C SER A 571 -14.08 17.61 11.63
N LEU A 572 -13.49 18.54 10.90
CA LEU A 572 -13.60 18.62 9.44
C LEU A 572 -12.28 19.11 8.87
N ASN A 573 -11.87 18.49 7.78
CA ASN A 573 -10.75 18.92 6.96
C ASN A 573 -11.24 19.01 5.52
N ALA A 574 -11.12 20.19 4.91
CA ALA A 574 -11.50 20.41 3.52
C ALA A 574 -10.38 21.12 2.80
N ASN A 575 -10.01 20.63 1.61
CA ASN A 575 -8.94 21.24 0.83
C ASN A 575 -9.20 21.14 -0.67
N TYR A 576 -8.65 22.11 -1.39
CA TYR A 576 -8.36 22.05 -2.81
C TYR A 576 -6.91 21.60 -2.99
N PHE A 577 -6.67 20.70 -3.95
CA PHE A 577 -5.35 20.24 -4.32
C PHE A 577 -5.12 20.34 -5.83
N GLN A 578 -3.87 20.53 -6.21
CA GLN A 578 -3.41 20.48 -7.59
C GLN A 578 -2.03 19.84 -7.63
N THR A 579 -1.91 18.73 -8.37
CA THR A 579 -0.66 18.02 -8.59
C THR A 579 -0.35 18.00 -10.09
N LYS A 580 0.88 18.33 -10.47
CA LYS A 580 1.39 18.21 -11.83
C LYS A 580 2.53 17.22 -11.85
N ILE A 581 2.38 16.14 -12.62
CA ILE A 581 3.43 15.14 -12.86
C ILE A 581 4.05 15.40 -14.22
N ALA A 582 5.36 15.36 -14.31
CA ALA A 582 6.11 15.51 -15.54
C ALA A 582 7.17 14.40 -15.69
N HIS A 583 7.47 14.03 -16.92
CA HIS A 583 8.42 12.97 -17.31
C HIS A 583 8.02 11.59 -16.77
N GLU A 584 6.72 11.37 -16.57
CA GLU A 584 6.21 10.09 -16.15
C GLU A 584 6.44 9.03 -17.23
N THR A 585 6.79 7.81 -16.80
CA THR A 585 7.02 6.69 -17.72
C THR A 585 5.78 5.79 -17.74
N ILE A 586 5.09 5.76 -18.89
CA ILE A 586 3.94 4.88 -19.11
C ILE A 586 4.38 3.69 -19.98
N SER A 587 4.33 2.49 -19.40
CA SER A 587 4.66 1.26 -20.12
C SER A 587 3.44 0.70 -20.84
N THR A 588 3.61 0.29 -22.09
CA THR A 588 2.61 -0.37 -22.91
C THR A 588 3.17 -1.66 -23.48
N TYR A 589 2.47 -2.77 -23.24
CA TYR A 589 2.78 -4.04 -23.86
C TYR A 589 2.14 -4.11 -25.25
N LEU A 590 2.97 -4.22 -26.30
CA LEU A 590 2.54 -4.36 -27.68
C LEU A 590 2.48 -5.84 -28.04
N THR A 591 1.27 -6.41 -28.08
CA THR A 591 1.04 -7.84 -28.32
C THR A 591 1.47 -8.30 -29.72
N ASN A 592 1.41 -7.40 -30.71
CA ASN A 592 1.78 -7.71 -32.09
C ASN A 592 3.29 -7.95 -32.29
N ILE A 593 4.12 -7.41 -31.43
CA ILE A 593 5.59 -7.56 -31.50
C ILE A 593 6.18 -8.18 -30.23
N ASN A 594 5.33 -8.56 -29.27
CA ASN A 594 5.70 -9.13 -27.97
C ASN A 594 6.75 -8.30 -27.20
N GLU A 595 6.62 -6.98 -27.28
CA GLU A 595 7.55 -6.03 -26.67
C GLU A 595 6.84 -5.12 -25.66
N ILE A 596 7.56 -4.74 -24.61
CA ILE A 596 7.19 -3.61 -23.75
C ILE A 596 7.84 -2.36 -24.34
N LYS A 597 7.02 -1.38 -24.65
CA LYS A 597 7.48 -0.02 -24.98
C LYS A 597 7.01 0.94 -23.92
N PHE A 598 7.75 2.01 -23.74
CA PHE A 598 7.34 3.08 -22.83
C PHE A 598 7.31 4.42 -23.53
N ALA A 599 6.49 5.31 -23.00
CA ALA A 599 6.36 6.69 -23.44
C ALA A 599 6.50 7.61 -22.24
N PHE A 600 6.97 8.83 -22.50
CA PHE A 600 6.95 9.87 -21.47
C PHE A 600 5.63 10.64 -21.55
N ALA A 601 5.02 10.86 -20.39
CA ALA A 601 3.81 11.62 -20.26
C ALA A 601 3.96 12.75 -19.23
N SER A 602 3.07 13.71 -19.32
CA SER A 602 2.85 14.71 -18.28
C SER A 602 1.36 14.80 -18.00
N ALA A 603 1.00 14.93 -16.75
CA ALA A 603 -0.38 14.94 -16.30
C ALA A 603 -0.66 16.05 -15.28
N LYS A 604 -1.91 16.49 -15.23
CA LYS A 604 -2.41 17.41 -14.22
C LYS A 604 -3.61 16.80 -13.53
N LEU A 605 -3.53 16.74 -12.20
CA LEU A 605 -4.57 16.24 -11.29
C LEU A 605 -4.99 17.41 -10.39
N HIS A 606 -6.29 17.65 -10.22
CA HIS A 606 -6.78 18.66 -9.29
C HIS A 606 -8.18 18.34 -8.81
N GLY A 607 -8.54 18.86 -7.66
CA GLY A 607 -9.85 18.57 -7.10
C GLY A 607 -10.02 19.05 -5.68
N PHE A 608 -11.05 18.52 -5.02
CA PHE A 608 -11.39 18.84 -3.66
C PHE A 608 -11.49 17.57 -2.83
N THR A 609 -11.02 17.62 -1.60
CA THR A 609 -11.23 16.55 -0.61
C THR A 609 -11.90 17.16 0.61
N VAL A 610 -12.90 16.47 1.13
CA VAL A 610 -13.58 16.80 2.40
C VAL A 610 -13.60 15.53 3.25
N ASP A 611 -13.23 15.67 4.52
CA ASP A 611 -13.27 14.62 5.52
C ASP A 611 -13.92 15.20 6.79
N ALA A 612 -14.93 14.52 7.32
CA ALA A 612 -15.65 14.98 8.50
C ALA A 612 -15.96 13.83 9.45
N SER A 613 -15.90 14.12 10.75
CA SER A 613 -16.29 13.19 11.82
C SER A 613 -17.06 13.93 12.90
N ALA A 614 -18.17 13.34 13.36
CA ALA A 614 -19.00 13.87 14.42
C ALA A 614 -19.30 12.81 15.48
N ARG A 615 -19.18 13.19 16.75
CA ARG A 615 -19.55 12.34 17.90
C ARG A 615 -20.50 13.13 18.80
N PRO A 616 -21.82 13.13 18.50
CA PRO A 616 -22.82 13.85 19.26
C PRO A 616 -22.81 13.47 20.75
N ASN A 617 -22.65 12.19 21.02
CA ASN A 617 -22.55 11.62 22.36
C ASN A 617 -21.65 10.37 22.35
N TYR A 618 -21.67 9.60 23.42
CA TYR A 618 -20.89 8.36 23.55
C TYR A 618 -21.37 7.25 22.60
N ASP A 619 -22.65 7.23 22.24
CA ASP A 619 -23.29 6.15 21.52
C ASP A 619 -23.16 6.30 20.00
N TRP A 620 -23.13 7.52 19.50
CA TRP A 620 -23.09 7.81 18.08
C TRP A 620 -21.73 8.31 17.60
N HIS A 621 -21.28 7.77 16.48
CA HIS A 621 -20.16 8.28 15.71
C HIS A 621 -20.51 8.25 14.23
N PHE A 622 -20.55 9.43 13.61
CA PHE A 622 -20.72 9.60 12.18
C PHE A 622 -19.40 10.01 11.56
N TYR A 623 -19.11 9.50 10.37
CA TYR A 623 -17.97 9.91 9.58
C TYR A 623 -18.34 9.95 8.10
N SER A 624 -17.71 10.85 7.36
CA SER A 624 -17.89 10.96 5.93
C SER A 624 -16.62 11.47 5.27
N SER A 625 -16.36 11.01 4.07
CA SER A 625 -15.30 11.53 3.21
C SER A 625 -15.82 11.69 1.79
N MET A 626 -15.30 12.67 1.07
CA MET A 626 -15.61 12.88 -0.35
C MET A 626 -14.37 13.44 -1.05
N THR A 627 -14.06 12.90 -2.23
CA THR A 627 -13.04 13.47 -3.10
C THR A 627 -13.59 13.61 -4.51
N TYR A 628 -13.54 14.83 -5.05
CA TYR A 628 -13.76 15.11 -6.45
C TYR A 628 -12.41 15.30 -7.13
N LEU A 629 -12.17 14.53 -8.19
CA LEU A 629 -10.92 14.53 -8.95
C LEU A 629 -11.18 14.85 -10.43
N ARG A 630 -10.39 15.74 -10.98
CA ARG A 630 -10.28 15.95 -12.40
C ARG A 630 -8.81 15.80 -12.83
N GLY A 631 -8.54 14.77 -13.63
CA GLY A 631 -7.21 14.48 -14.15
C GLY A 631 -7.20 14.45 -15.68
N HIS A 632 -6.17 15.00 -16.30
CA HIS A 632 -5.95 14.96 -17.74
C HIS A 632 -4.45 14.98 -18.06
N TYR A 633 -4.11 14.40 -19.21
CA TYR A 633 -2.76 14.48 -19.74
C TYR A 633 -2.48 15.89 -20.26
N LEU A 634 -1.31 16.42 -19.97
CA LEU A 634 -0.76 17.64 -20.58
C LEU A 634 -0.01 17.29 -21.88
N SER A 635 0.59 16.11 -21.91
CA SER A 635 1.21 15.51 -23.08
C SER A 635 1.27 13.99 -22.88
N PHE A 636 0.93 13.23 -23.90
CA PHE A 636 1.12 11.79 -23.94
C PHE A 636 1.11 11.32 -25.37
N ILE A 637 2.22 10.79 -25.86
CA ILE A 637 2.36 10.17 -27.17
C ILE A 637 2.76 8.72 -26.91
N PRO A 638 1.86 7.74 -27.13
CA PRO A 638 2.18 6.34 -26.95
C PRO A 638 3.34 5.91 -27.83
N ALA A 639 4.11 4.94 -27.38
CA ALA A 639 5.22 4.39 -28.15
C ALA A 639 4.73 3.85 -29.50
N GLY A 640 5.38 4.28 -30.60
CA GLY A 640 5.02 3.90 -31.95
C GLY A 640 3.80 4.64 -32.53
N SER A 641 3.27 5.64 -31.84
CA SER A 641 2.18 6.51 -32.33
C SER A 641 2.69 7.92 -32.60
N SER A 642 2.02 8.63 -33.52
CA SER A 642 2.20 10.07 -33.68
C SER A 642 1.10 10.89 -32.99
N THR A 643 0.09 10.23 -32.45
CA THR A 643 -1.06 10.90 -31.83
C THR A 643 -0.71 11.38 -30.42
N ASN A 644 -0.87 12.69 -30.18
CA ASN A 644 -0.73 13.26 -28.86
C ASN A 644 -2.10 13.31 -28.17
N TYR A 645 -2.21 12.64 -27.02
CA TYR A 645 -3.42 12.59 -26.19
C TYR A 645 -3.49 13.72 -25.15
N ALA A 646 -2.89 14.88 -25.42
CA ALA A 646 -3.05 16.07 -24.57
C ALA A 646 -4.54 16.44 -24.44
N GLY A 647 -4.97 16.73 -23.21
CA GLY A 647 -6.37 17.03 -22.87
C GLY A 647 -7.25 15.80 -22.59
N TYR A 648 -6.82 14.60 -22.96
CA TYR A 648 -7.56 13.38 -22.62
C TYR A 648 -7.56 13.09 -21.11
N PRO A 649 -8.66 12.51 -20.61
CA PRO A 649 -8.78 12.19 -19.19
C PRO A 649 -7.83 11.06 -18.80
N ILE A 650 -7.42 11.05 -17.52
CA ILE A 650 -6.66 9.96 -16.93
C ILE A 650 -7.57 8.74 -16.75
N SER A 651 -7.06 7.58 -17.16
CA SER A 651 -7.80 6.32 -17.10
C SER A 651 -7.85 5.76 -15.68
N ASN A 652 -8.86 4.94 -15.39
CA ASN A 652 -9.05 4.18 -14.14
C ASN A 652 -9.00 5.03 -12.86
N SER A 653 -9.30 6.33 -12.96
CA SER A 653 -9.38 7.24 -11.82
C SER A 653 -10.80 7.77 -11.68
N PRO A 654 -11.55 7.39 -10.63
CA PRO A 654 -12.91 7.86 -10.42
C PRO A 654 -12.95 9.37 -10.26
N ARG A 655 -13.93 10.02 -10.89
CA ARG A 655 -14.13 11.47 -10.76
C ARG A 655 -14.67 11.88 -9.40
N LEU A 656 -15.41 10.99 -8.75
CA LEU A 656 -15.96 11.21 -7.44
C LEU A 656 -15.88 9.92 -6.64
N THR A 657 -15.33 10.01 -5.45
CA THR A 657 -15.44 8.96 -4.42
C THR A 657 -16.03 9.56 -3.18
N ALA A 658 -16.92 8.82 -2.51
CA ALA A 658 -17.49 9.25 -1.24
C ALA A 658 -17.71 8.04 -0.34
N THR A 659 -17.50 8.24 0.95
CA THR A 659 -17.82 7.26 1.99
C THR A 659 -18.63 7.95 3.06
N VAL A 660 -19.72 7.32 3.47
CA VAL A 660 -20.54 7.76 4.60
C VAL A 660 -20.74 6.59 5.54
N GLY A 661 -20.42 6.76 6.81
CA GLY A 661 -20.58 5.71 7.79
C GLY A 661 -21.11 6.19 9.12
N ALA A 662 -21.74 5.26 9.84
CA ALA A 662 -22.26 5.48 11.17
C ALA A 662 -21.98 4.28 12.07
N VAL A 663 -21.67 4.56 13.32
CA VAL A 663 -21.56 3.58 14.39
C VAL A 663 -22.52 3.97 15.49
N TYR A 664 -23.40 3.04 15.87
CA TYR A 664 -24.32 3.19 16.98
C TYR A 664 -24.05 2.13 18.05
N LYS A 665 -23.94 2.58 19.31
CA LYS A 665 -23.79 1.71 20.48
C LYS A 665 -25.09 1.75 21.27
N PHE A 666 -25.57 0.61 21.68
CA PHE A 666 -26.81 0.48 22.47
C PHE A 666 -26.69 -0.69 23.45
N GLU A 667 -27.58 -0.74 24.44
CA GLU A 667 -27.60 -1.78 25.44
C GLU A 667 -28.95 -2.50 25.43
N VAL A 668 -28.91 -3.82 25.40
CA VAL A 668 -30.08 -4.69 25.50
C VAL A 668 -29.74 -5.86 26.41
N GLY A 669 -30.59 -6.10 27.43
CA GLY A 669 -30.38 -7.23 28.36
C GLY A 669 -29.05 -7.19 29.13
N GLY A 670 -28.54 -5.98 29.42
CA GLY A 670 -27.27 -5.80 30.11
C GLY A 670 -26.02 -6.02 29.23
N LEU A 671 -26.21 -6.31 27.94
CA LEU A 671 -25.14 -6.45 26.97
C LEU A 671 -25.04 -5.20 26.09
N ARG A 672 -23.80 -4.76 25.86
CA ARG A 672 -23.54 -3.62 24.97
C ARG A 672 -23.26 -4.10 23.56
N TYR A 673 -24.06 -3.59 22.63
CA TYR A 673 -23.95 -3.84 21.20
C TYR A 673 -23.35 -2.63 20.46
N ARG A 674 -22.74 -2.92 19.32
CA ARG A 674 -22.22 -1.92 18.38
C ARG A 674 -22.72 -2.28 16.99
N LEU A 675 -23.60 -1.48 16.42
CA LEU A 675 -24.03 -1.55 15.03
C LEU A 675 -23.17 -0.57 14.21
N ALA A 676 -22.60 -1.02 13.13
CA ALA A 676 -21.87 -0.18 12.17
C ALA A 676 -22.44 -0.38 10.78
N GLY A 677 -22.54 0.69 10.02
CA GLY A 677 -22.92 0.68 8.62
C GLY A 677 -22.09 1.70 7.85
N GLN A 678 -21.75 1.37 6.60
CA GLN A 678 -20.96 2.22 5.71
C GLN A 678 -21.47 2.07 4.29
N ASP A 679 -21.64 3.19 3.59
CA ASP A 679 -21.89 3.26 2.15
C ASP A 679 -20.68 3.88 1.46
N GLN A 680 -20.18 3.21 0.43
CA GLN A 680 -19.05 3.64 -0.38
C GLN A 680 -19.51 3.83 -1.83
N TYR A 681 -19.43 5.06 -2.30
CA TYR A 681 -19.70 5.44 -3.69
C TYR A 681 -18.42 5.60 -4.47
N VAL A 682 -18.34 4.93 -5.62
CA VAL A 682 -17.27 5.07 -6.62
C VAL A 682 -17.88 5.55 -7.92
N GLY A 683 -17.50 6.75 -8.35
CA GLY A 683 -18.00 7.40 -9.56
C GLY A 683 -17.52 6.75 -10.85
N SER A 684 -18.08 7.19 -11.95
CA SER A 684 -17.67 6.76 -13.30
C SER A 684 -16.19 7.08 -13.54
N ARG A 685 -15.52 6.24 -14.32
CA ARG A 685 -14.11 6.36 -14.67
C ARG A 685 -13.86 6.06 -16.13
N TYR A 686 -12.87 6.71 -16.71
CA TYR A 686 -12.49 6.53 -18.11
C TYR A 686 -11.65 5.27 -18.29
N LEU A 687 -11.73 4.66 -19.49
CA LEU A 687 -11.00 3.44 -19.85
C LEU A 687 -9.72 3.75 -20.62
N PHE A 688 -8.73 2.89 -20.42
CA PHE A 688 -7.56 2.80 -21.28
C PHE A 688 -7.79 1.77 -22.39
N SER A 689 -7.29 2.04 -23.59
CA SER A 689 -7.37 1.10 -24.70
C SER A 689 -6.01 0.54 -25.06
N ASN A 690 -5.89 -0.77 -24.99
CA ASN A 690 -4.69 -1.48 -25.44
C ASN A 690 -4.57 -1.50 -26.98
N ILE A 691 -5.64 -1.18 -27.73
CA ILE A 691 -5.59 -1.10 -29.20
C ILE A 691 -4.73 0.08 -29.64
N ILE A 692 -4.98 1.24 -29.03
CA ILE A 692 -4.28 2.49 -29.36
C ILE A 692 -3.15 2.82 -28.40
N GLY A 693 -2.95 1.98 -27.35
CA GLY A 693 -1.97 2.24 -26.30
C GLY A 693 -2.22 3.53 -25.54
N GLY A 694 -3.47 4.00 -25.45
CA GLY A 694 -3.80 5.34 -24.98
C GLY A 694 -5.15 5.44 -24.27
N PRO A 695 -5.42 6.63 -23.65
CA PRO A 695 -6.67 6.92 -22.98
C PRO A 695 -7.83 7.06 -23.95
N THR A 696 -9.06 6.86 -23.43
CA THR A 696 -10.30 7.03 -24.21
C THR A 696 -11.32 7.88 -23.44
N TYR A 697 -12.40 8.27 -24.11
CA TYR A 697 -13.58 8.88 -23.49
C TYR A 697 -14.65 7.85 -23.12
N GLN A 698 -14.43 6.56 -23.37
CA GLN A 698 -15.32 5.51 -22.89
C GLN A 698 -15.21 5.38 -21.38
N THR A 699 -16.33 5.13 -20.71
CA THR A 699 -16.40 5.10 -19.24
C THR A 699 -17.02 3.80 -18.75
N MET A 700 -16.58 3.38 -17.56
CA MET A 700 -17.31 2.44 -16.71
C MET A 700 -18.32 3.18 -15.82
N PRO A 701 -19.48 2.57 -15.53
CA PRO A 701 -20.48 3.17 -14.64
C PRO A 701 -19.98 3.30 -13.20
N SER A 702 -20.65 4.18 -12.45
CA SER A 702 -20.52 4.29 -11.00
C SER A 702 -21.20 3.12 -10.28
N TYR A 703 -20.80 2.89 -9.02
CA TYR A 703 -21.42 1.90 -8.14
C TYR A 703 -21.39 2.33 -6.67
N ASN A 704 -22.29 1.73 -5.87
CA ASN A 704 -22.32 1.84 -4.43
C ASN A 704 -22.18 0.48 -3.78
N ILE A 705 -21.39 0.42 -2.71
CA ILE A 705 -21.22 -0.78 -1.88
C ILE A 705 -21.57 -0.43 -0.44
N VAL A 706 -22.55 -1.15 0.11
CA VAL A 706 -22.96 -0.97 1.50
C VAL A 706 -22.49 -2.15 2.33
N ASN A 707 -21.79 -1.85 3.42
CA ASN A 707 -21.32 -2.83 4.39
C ASN A 707 -21.99 -2.61 5.74
N ALA A 708 -22.27 -3.68 6.48
CA ALA A 708 -22.86 -3.61 7.81
C ALA A 708 -22.26 -4.64 8.76
N ALA A 709 -22.13 -4.27 10.04
CA ALA A 709 -21.62 -5.18 11.08
C ALA A 709 -22.31 -4.94 12.42
N LEU A 710 -22.60 -6.03 13.13
CA LEU A 710 -23.11 -6.03 14.49
C LEU A 710 -22.12 -6.75 15.41
N GLY A 711 -21.76 -6.14 16.51
CA GLY A 711 -20.84 -6.75 17.49
C GLY A 711 -21.30 -6.53 18.93
N THR A 712 -20.80 -7.39 19.82
CA THR A 712 -20.98 -7.26 21.28
C THR A 712 -19.69 -7.59 22.00
N ARG A 713 -19.60 -7.18 23.27
CA ARG A 713 -18.45 -7.50 24.14
C ARG A 713 -18.96 -8.03 25.47
N LEU A 714 -18.51 -9.23 25.80
CA LEU A 714 -18.81 -9.95 27.02
C LEU A 714 -17.63 -9.82 27.99
N GLY A 715 -17.87 -9.37 29.20
CA GLY A 715 -16.86 -9.40 30.28
C GLY A 715 -16.74 -10.82 30.84
N LEU A 716 -15.49 -11.30 31.00
CA LEU A 716 -15.19 -12.62 31.56
C LEU A 716 -14.50 -12.50 32.93
N GLY A 717 -14.73 -11.40 33.64
CA GLY A 717 -14.08 -11.12 34.92
C GLY A 717 -12.56 -11.02 34.80
N SER A 718 -11.84 -11.76 35.62
CA SER A 718 -10.37 -11.82 35.61
C SER A 718 -9.77 -12.44 34.35
N ALA A 719 -10.56 -13.21 33.59
CA ALA A 719 -10.15 -13.79 32.29
C ALA A 719 -10.24 -12.78 31.13
N GLY A 720 -10.57 -11.51 31.40
CA GLY A 720 -10.61 -10.47 30.40
C GLY A 720 -11.98 -10.29 29.75
N SER A 721 -12.06 -10.28 28.41
CA SER A 721 -13.34 -10.09 27.70
C SER A 721 -13.34 -10.77 26.33
N LEU A 722 -14.51 -11.20 25.88
CA LEU A 722 -14.76 -11.78 24.56
C LEU A 722 -15.57 -10.80 23.71
N SER A 723 -15.03 -10.40 22.57
CA SER A 723 -15.75 -9.63 21.56
C SER A 723 -16.21 -10.57 20.46
N LEU A 724 -17.49 -10.50 20.10
CA LEU A 724 -18.12 -11.25 19.02
C LEU A 724 -18.69 -10.27 18.01
N SER A 725 -18.53 -10.54 16.72
CA SER A 725 -19.17 -9.74 15.67
C SER A 725 -19.56 -10.59 14.47
N VAL A 726 -20.62 -10.18 13.81
CA VAL A 726 -21.06 -10.67 12.51
C VAL A 726 -21.10 -9.48 11.56
N GLY A 727 -20.79 -9.70 10.30
CA GLY A 727 -20.81 -8.65 9.31
C GLY A 727 -21.20 -9.17 7.94
N ILE A 728 -21.60 -8.22 7.10
CA ILE A 728 -22.00 -8.42 5.72
C ILE A 728 -21.32 -7.35 4.89
N ASP A 729 -20.48 -7.76 3.96
CA ASP A 729 -19.93 -6.90 2.93
C ASP A 729 -20.81 -6.99 1.68
N ASN A 730 -20.98 -5.87 0.97
CA ASN A 730 -21.88 -5.76 -0.18
C ASN A 730 -23.31 -6.22 0.17
N LEU A 731 -23.93 -5.58 1.16
CA LEU A 731 -25.23 -5.95 1.74
C LEU A 731 -26.35 -6.15 0.69
N PHE A 732 -26.33 -5.33 -0.37
CA PHE A 732 -27.36 -5.35 -1.41
C PHE A 732 -27.01 -6.25 -2.59
N ASP A 733 -25.86 -6.97 -2.53
CA ASP A 733 -25.39 -7.85 -3.60
C ASP A 733 -25.23 -7.13 -4.95
N THR A 734 -24.74 -5.92 -4.88
CA THR A 734 -24.49 -5.08 -6.06
C THR A 734 -23.43 -5.73 -6.95
N GLN A 735 -23.73 -5.91 -8.22
CA GLN A 735 -22.75 -6.28 -9.23
C GLN A 735 -21.99 -5.02 -9.67
N TYR A 736 -20.66 -5.05 -9.60
CA TYR A 736 -19.81 -3.92 -9.92
C TYR A 736 -18.46 -4.37 -10.46
N ASP A 737 -17.86 -3.50 -11.26
CA ASP A 737 -16.56 -3.75 -11.91
C ASP A 737 -15.55 -2.71 -11.44
N PRO A 738 -14.72 -3.02 -10.44
CA PRO A 738 -13.74 -2.07 -9.92
C PRO A 738 -12.68 -1.69 -10.95
N THR A 739 -12.33 -2.59 -11.88
CA THR A 739 -11.35 -2.30 -12.93
C THR A 739 -11.77 -2.85 -14.29
N ALA A 740 -11.39 -2.14 -15.36
CA ALA A 740 -11.70 -2.51 -16.73
C ALA A 740 -10.72 -1.86 -17.72
N TYR A 741 -10.63 -2.43 -18.92
CA TYR A 741 -9.88 -1.88 -20.04
C TYR A 741 -10.44 -2.37 -21.39
N ILE A 742 -10.08 -1.70 -22.49
CA ILE A 742 -10.43 -2.10 -23.86
C ILE A 742 -9.29 -2.98 -24.39
N THR A 743 -9.59 -4.24 -24.67
CA THR A 743 -8.56 -5.21 -25.10
C THR A 743 -8.20 -5.08 -26.57
N SER A 744 -6.93 -5.34 -26.90
CA SER A 744 -6.44 -5.53 -28.28
C SER A 744 -6.61 -6.97 -28.79
N GLY A 745 -7.41 -7.79 -28.12
CA GLY A 745 -7.66 -9.18 -28.49
C GLY A 745 -7.00 -10.21 -27.55
N GLY A 746 -5.92 -9.84 -26.90
CA GLY A 746 -5.10 -10.60 -25.96
C GLY A 746 -5.58 -11.98 -25.53
N TYR A 747 -6.32 -12.04 -24.44
CA TYR A 747 -6.65 -13.30 -23.77
C TYR A 747 -7.68 -14.18 -24.51
N PHE A 748 -8.57 -13.60 -25.29
CA PHE A 748 -9.65 -14.32 -25.97
C PHE A 748 -9.46 -14.36 -27.49
N GLY A 749 -8.29 -13.97 -28.00
CA GLY A 749 -7.98 -13.94 -29.42
C GLY A 749 -8.56 -12.73 -30.16
N GLY A 750 -8.33 -12.66 -31.47
CA GLY A 750 -8.70 -11.53 -32.31
C GLY A 750 -10.18 -11.14 -32.30
N ASN A 751 -11.08 -12.11 -32.06
CA ASN A 751 -12.53 -11.86 -32.00
C ASN A 751 -12.94 -11.02 -30.75
N SER A 752 -12.06 -10.86 -29.77
CA SER A 752 -12.31 -10.01 -28.62
C SER A 752 -11.74 -8.59 -28.74
N THR A 753 -11.10 -8.26 -29.86
CA THR A 753 -10.55 -6.92 -30.11
C THR A 753 -11.61 -5.84 -29.97
N GLY A 754 -11.39 -4.85 -29.12
CA GLY A 754 -12.34 -3.77 -28.86
C GLY A 754 -13.35 -4.08 -27.75
N ALA A 755 -13.40 -5.30 -27.25
CA ALA A 755 -14.24 -5.63 -26.11
C ALA A 755 -13.73 -4.96 -24.82
N ILE A 756 -14.65 -4.57 -23.95
CA ILE A 756 -14.34 -4.14 -22.59
C ILE A 756 -14.18 -5.39 -21.73
N LEU A 757 -12.99 -5.60 -21.22
CA LEU A 757 -12.72 -6.65 -20.24
C LEU A 757 -12.76 -6.07 -18.83
N VAL A 758 -13.46 -6.76 -17.91
CA VAL A 758 -13.68 -6.35 -16.54
C VAL A 758 -13.16 -7.40 -15.55
N ASP A 759 -12.78 -6.96 -14.37
CA ASP A 759 -12.57 -7.81 -13.22
C ASP A 759 -13.70 -7.54 -12.21
N PRO A 760 -14.67 -8.46 -12.05
CA PRO A 760 -15.82 -8.24 -11.18
C PRO A 760 -15.43 -8.06 -9.72
N GLY A 761 -16.09 -7.14 -9.04
CA GLY A 761 -16.03 -7.00 -7.59
C GLY A 761 -16.72 -8.15 -6.87
N ALA A 762 -16.41 -8.34 -5.60
CA ALA A 762 -16.96 -9.45 -4.81
C ALA A 762 -18.48 -9.31 -4.61
N PRO A 763 -19.26 -10.42 -4.74
CA PRO A 763 -20.67 -10.44 -4.35
C PRO A 763 -20.83 -10.26 -2.85
N ARG A 764 -22.05 -10.32 -2.34
CA ARG A 764 -22.33 -10.31 -0.90
C ARG A 764 -21.55 -11.37 -0.16
N GLN A 765 -20.85 -10.94 0.89
CA GLN A 765 -20.06 -11.84 1.73
C GLN A 765 -20.47 -11.72 3.19
N TYR A 766 -20.41 -12.81 3.93
CA TYR A 766 -20.72 -12.88 5.34
C TYR A 766 -19.48 -13.27 6.13
N TYR A 767 -19.34 -12.76 7.34
CA TYR A 767 -18.27 -13.16 8.24
C TYR A 767 -18.69 -13.15 9.71
N PHE A 768 -17.99 -13.96 10.48
CA PHE A 768 -18.02 -14.02 11.93
C PHE A 768 -16.62 -13.82 12.48
N LEU A 769 -16.51 -13.02 13.54
CA LEU A 769 -15.25 -12.75 14.23
C LEU A 769 -15.44 -12.90 15.73
N GLY A 770 -14.64 -13.75 16.36
CA GLY A 770 -14.48 -13.86 17.80
C GLY A 770 -13.10 -13.39 18.24
N THR A 771 -13.01 -12.52 19.25
CA THR A 771 -11.72 -12.03 19.78
C THR A 771 -11.75 -12.03 21.30
N TRP A 772 -10.84 -12.80 21.89
CA TRP A 772 -10.60 -12.82 23.32
C TRP A 772 -9.48 -11.83 23.67
N HIS A 773 -9.74 -10.94 24.64
CA HIS A 773 -8.80 -9.95 25.16
C HIS A 773 -8.45 -10.30 26.61
N PHE A 774 -7.19 -10.38 26.93
CA PHE A 774 -6.65 -10.72 28.25
C PHE A 774 -5.62 -9.72 28.75
#